data_fea797c65fc1a52677da1da8d83abef2
#
_entry.id   fea797c65fc1a52677da1da8d83abef2
#
_cell.length_a   1.000
_cell.length_b   1.000
_cell.length_c   1.000
_cell.angle_alpha   90.00
_cell.angle_beta   90.00
_cell.angle_gamma   90.00
#
_symmetry.space_group_name_H-M   'P 1'
#
loop_
_entity.id
_entity.type
_entity.pdbx_description
1 polymer ?
#
loop_
_entity_poly.entity_id
_entity_poly.type
_entity_poly.pdbx_seq_one_letter_code
_entity_poly.pdbx_strand_id
1 'polypeptide(L)'
;MYAETTTPSITLTSTKTDVIEMKFGCRTAHTIHIDWGDGKLVETVEIADSATVYPKASSATIYPTAVTGTPVNGGKIKIYADDIKFFVIDADQQVTELDVKGAKDLGYIKVNKNSITAIDLSKNNQLEYVNLDDNKLETLTLGDAPNLEQIVATDMSIAKIKLTGCPSLVNVNLADNKITTIDVSANTKMTTLALTNNLLTEIDCSACESLKYLRLSGNRFAAANSVIFPTSSANLTQVLLKDNYFKLSTLPVTKAKSYTYSPQNPYPSPKEIALGGTVDLSSELKLQGLSDKEETTTYRWIKKKDNTILTPGTDYTEVSAGVFKFDKELSDTIYCVMSTNAFSKFTGATNSYKTDLSVVVTEAAITLNTTKAEEVELQLGCATGHKVFIDWGDGMPVETVEINDSLAVFGQNTMKPTVVTGTPKGTIKIYGRDMLYFGADEQEVTSIDVTKAVQLGVLKVPTNKLGELNVTNNEELYYIYAEENELSALDATHCPKLIWLSANENKLESIDLTACSDLYNLNLSENLLSSIDLSVCNDLGPCRLSNNNLEEIIMPSEGVAPKTTLDVKNNRLKISTLPKKTEGMSSASRLTYAPQAPYVLPKDITAGTVVDLSSELKAFGVSDKEETTTYTWRLKTSGTALQKDVDYTEKDGVFTFTGTELADSVYCVMATAAYPKFTGTANMFKTTNVHITVPAGVDENTVSSRIITTG
;
A
#
# COMPACT_ATOMS: atom_id res chain seq x y z
N MET A 1 0.67 -42.77 29.31
CA MET A 1 1.07 -43.68 28.21
C MET A 1 0.18 -43.62 26.96
N TYR A 2 -1.00 -43.01 27.02
CA TYR A 2 -1.90 -42.87 25.85
C TYR A 2 -1.46 -41.74 24.90
N ALA A 3 -0.79 -40.71 25.38
CA ALA A 3 -0.50 -39.47 24.62
C ALA A 3 0.79 -39.50 23.77
N GLU A 4 1.64 -40.51 23.86
CA GLU A 4 2.91 -40.55 23.15
C GLU A 4 2.87 -41.22 21.76
N THR A 5 1.77 -41.96 21.46
CA THR A 5 1.66 -42.78 20.23
C THR A 5 0.48 -42.44 19.32
N THR A 6 -0.46 -41.58 19.75
CA THR A 6 -1.66 -41.23 18.97
C THR A 6 -1.66 -39.77 18.56
N THR A 7 -2.03 -39.50 17.29
CA THR A 7 -2.26 -38.15 16.80
C THR A 7 -3.54 -37.59 17.43
N PRO A 8 -3.54 -36.36 17.98
CA PRO A 8 -4.76 -35.80 18.57
C PRO A 8 -5.81 -35.55 17.47
N SER A 9 -7.07 -35.81 17.83
CA SER A 9 -8.23 -35.56 16.95
C SER A 9 -8.54 -34.08 16.81
N ILE A 10 -8.35 -33.34 17.93
CA ILE A 10 -8.50 -31.88 17.98
C ILE A 10 -7.32 -31.28 18.73
N THR A 11 -6.80 -30.16 18.22
CA THR A 11 -5.85 -29.31 18.97
C THR A 11 -6.34 -27.87 18.96
N LEU A 12 -6.16 -27.16 20.07
CA LEU A 12 -6.46 -25.74 20.15
C LEU A 12 -5.50 -24.98 21.06
N THR A 13 -5.41 -23.68 20.84
CA THR A 13 -4.65 -22.75 21.69
C THR A 13 -5.61 -21.68 22.21
N SER A 14 -5.58 -21.40 23.51
CA SER A 14 -6.33 -20.31 24.13
C SER A 14 -5.40 -19.39 24.91
N THR A 15 -5.66 -18.08 24.84
CA THR A 15 -4.97 -17.06 25.65
C THR A 15 -5.63 -16.81 27.00
N LYS A 16 -6.76 -17.47 27.27
CA LYS A 16 -7.48 -17.36 28.54
C LYS A 16 -6.65 -17.97 29.67
N THR A 17 -6.56 -17.26 30.78
CA THR A 17 -5.83 -17.72 31.98
C THR A 17 -6.70 -18.39 33.00
N ASP A 18 -8.03 -18.26 32.85
CA ASP A 18 -9.04 -18.87 33.68
C ASP A 18 -9.57 -20.20 33.08
N VAL A 19 -10.55 -20.81 33.75
CA VAL A 19 -11.23 -22.00 33.26
C VAL A 19 -11.86 -21.79 31.90
N ILE A 20 -11.60 -22.69 30.96
CA ILE A 20 -12.34 -22.80 29.70
C ILE A 20 -13.31 -23.96 29.76
N GLU A 21 -14.41 -23.83 29.01
CA GLU A 21 -15.41 -24.89 28.86
C GLU A 21 -15.46 -25.33 27.40
N MET A 22 -15.38 -26.63 27.21
CA MET A 22 -15.61 -27.31 25.92
C MET A 22 -16.72 -28.31 26.08
N LYS A 23 -17.50 -28.56 25.02
CA LYS A 23 -18.61 -29.54 25.04
C LYS A 23 -18.41 -30.56 23.94
N PHE A 24 -18.54 -31.80 24.29
CA PHE A 24 -18.31 -32.93 23.40
C PHE A 24 -19.54 -33.85 23.31
N GLY A 25 -19.66 -34.46 22.12
CA GLY A 25 -20.56 -35.56 21.90
C GLY A 25 -19.91 -36.58 20.98
N CYS A 26 -20.02 -37.85 21.32
CA CYS A 26 -19.49 -38.97 20.56
C CYS A 26 -20.63 -39.81 19.97
N ARG A 27 -20.34 -40.73 19.04
CA ARG A 27 -21.34 -41.58 18.40
C ARG A 27 -21.96 -42.59 19.38
N THR A 28 -21.14 -43.09 20.27
CA THR A 28 -21.50 -44.03 21.35
C THR A 28 -20.89 -43.53 22.63
N ALA A 29 -21.36 -43.98 23.81
CA ALA A 29 -20.73 -43.65 25.08
C ALA A 29 -19.24 -43.98 25.01
N HIS A 30 -18.41 -42.98 25.09
CA HIS A 30 -16.96 -43.05 24.86
C HIS A 30 -16.20 -42.25 25.89
N THR A 31 -14.95 -42.66 26.12
CA THR A 31 -13.98 -41.87 26.87
C THR A 31 -13.14 -41.02 25.90
N ILE A 32 -13.04 -39.74 26.18
CA ILE A 32 -12.04 -38.88 25.55
C ILE A 32 -10.89 -38.62 26.51
N HIS A 33 -9.74 -38.32 25.96
CA HIS A 33 -8.54 -37.98 26.73
C HIS A 33 -8.09 -36.56 26.41
N ILE A 34 -7.88 -35.72 27.43
CA ILE A 34 -7.52 -34.31 27.27
C ILE A 34 -6.19 -34.04 27.95
N ASP A 35 -5.26 -33.53 27.14
CA ASP A 35 -3.98 -32.93 27.56
C ASP A 35 -4.17 -31.39 27.59
N TRP A 36 -4.25 -30.82 28.79
CA TRP A 36 -4.44 -29.39 28.99
C TRP A 36 -3.18 -28.57 28.72
N GLY A 37 -2.07 -29.22 28.37
CA GLY A 37 -0.78 -28.57 28.16
C GLY A 37 -0.12 -28.07 29.44
N ASP A 38 -0.59 -28.53 30.60
CA ASP A 38 -0.15 -28.10 31.93
C ASP A 38 0.94 -29.01 32.53
N GLY A 39 1.43 -29.98 31.74
CA GLY A 39 2.47 -30.96 32.14
C GLY A 39 1.99 -32.02 33.12
N LYS A 40 0.69 -32.08 33.39
CA LYS A 40 0.07 -33.13 34.23
C LYS A 40 -0.33 -34.35 33.40
N LEU A 41 -0.81 -35.37 34.07
CA LEU A 41 -1.37 -36.57 33.43
C LEU A 41 -2.59 -36.18 32.58
N VAL A 42 -2.72 -36.82 31.42
CA VAL A 42 -3.87 -36.67 30.51
C VAL A 42 -5.15 -37.01 31.25
N GLU A 43 -6.10 -36.10 31.23
CA GLU A 43 -7.41 -36.30 31.85
C GLU A 43 -8.27 -37.26 31.02
N THR A 44 -8.99 -38.15 31.65
CA THR A 44 -9.94 -39.08 31.03
C THR A 44 -11.35 -38.69 31.39
N VAL A 45 -12.19 -38.42 30.39
CA VAL A 45 -13.56 -37.94 30.57
C VAL A 45 -14.52 -38.89 29.84
N GLU A 46 -15.57 -39.31 30.52
CA GLU A 46 -16.67 -40.10 29.93
C GLU A 46 -17.66 -39.15 29.24
N ILE A 47 -17.92 -39.38 27.97
CA ILE A 47 -18.88 -38.63 27.16
C ILE A 47 -20.17 -39.44 27.04
N ALA A 48 -21.27 -38.83 27.41
CA ALA A 48 -22.59 -39.42 27.26
C ALA A 48 -22.92 -39.68 25.78
N ASP A 49 -23.70 -40.73 25.51
CA ASP A 49 -24.16 -41.05 24.16
C ASP A 49 -24.99 -39.90 23.58
N SER A 50 -24.46 -39.27 22.52
CA SER A 50 -25.10 -38.16 21.79
C SER A 50 -25.65 -38.58 20.44
N ALA A 51 -25.58 -39.86 20.07
CA ALA A 51 -25.92 -40.37 18.73
C ALA A 51 -27.37 -40.18 18.31
N THR A 52 -28.27 -39.98 19.25
CA THR A 52 -29.71 -39.83 19.00
C THR A 52 -30.15 -38.39 18.77
N VAL A 53 -29.26 -37.39 18.84
CA VAL A 53 -29.64 -36.00 19.04
C VAL A 53 -29.04 -35.05 17.99
N TYR A 54 -29.02 -35.48 16.75
CA TYR A 54 -28.79 -34.49 15.67
C TYR A 54 -30.15 -34.14 15.07
N PRO A 55 -30.68 -32.90 15.27
CA PRO A 55 -31.98 -32.59 14.73
C PRO A 55 -31.88 -32.39 13.23
N LYS A 56 -32.37 -33.32 12.45
CA LYS A 56 -32.97 -32.92 11.19
C LYS A 56 -34.18 -32.04 11.54
N ALA A 57 -33.92 -30.72 11.51
CA ALA A 57 -34.94 -29.67 11.46
C ALA A 57 -36.11 -29.73 12.45
N SER A 58 -35.95 -29.92 13.74
CA SER A 58 -36.84 -29.33 14.76
C SER A 58 -36.60 -29.86 16.17
N SER A 59 -36.35 -28.98 17.13
CA SER A 59 -36.69 -29.07 18.56
C SER A 59 -36.13 -30.20 19.45
N ALA A 60 -35.09 -30.93 19.08
CA ALA A 60 -34.42 -31.82 20.03
C ALA A 60 -33.28 -31.06 20.74
N THR A 61 -33.35 -31.00 22.07
CA THR A 61 -32.32 -30.35 22.89
C THR A 61 -31.13 -31.29 23.00
N ILE A 62 -29.99 -30.91 22.44
CA ILE A 62 -28.72 -31.65 22.59
C ILE A 62 -28.18 -31.33 23.99
N TYR A 63 -27.81 -32.35 24.75
CA TYR A 63 -27.12 -32.22 26.04
C TYR A 63 -25.70 -32.77 25.90
N PRO A 64 -24.76 -32.02 25.30
CA PRO A 64 -23.38 -32.46 25.20
C PRO A 64 -22.74 -32.49 26.59
N THR A 65 -21.75 -33.36 26.77
CA THR A 65 -20.96 -33.41 28.00
C THR A 65 -20.05 -32.19 28.05
N ALA A 66 -20.21 -31.35 29.06
CA ALA A 66 -19.35 -30.22 29.32
C ALA A 66 -18.09 -30.64 30.07
N VAL A 67 -16.95 -30.18 29.61
CA VAL A 67 -15.64 -30.42 30.23
C VAL A 67 -14.96 -29.07 30.47
N THR A 68 -14.45 -28.92 31.69
CA THR A 68 -13.80 -27.65 32.09
C THR A 68 -12.38 -27.91 32.56
N GLY A 69 -11.48 -27.00 32.22
CA GLY A 69 -10.10 -27.04 32.68
C GLY A 69 -9.40 -25.71 32.50
N THR A 70 -8.23 -25.57 33.11
CA THR A 70 -7.45 -24.33 33.00
C THR A 70 -6.25 -24.57 32.09
N PRO A 71 -6.20 -23.94 30.93
CA PRO A 71 -5.04 -24.08 30.04
C PRO A 71 -3.82 -23.35 30.61
N VAL A 72 -2.64 -23.85 30.31
CA VAL A 72 -1.42 -23.08 30.56
C VAL A 72 -1.31 -21.98 29.49
N ASN A 73 -0.99 -20.77 29.88
CA ASN A 73 -0.89 -19.61 28.98
C ASN A 73 0.02 -19.91 27.77
N GLY A 74 -0.57 -19.95 26.57
CA GLY A 74 0.11 -20.33 25.32
C GLY A 74 0.31 -21.83 25.12
N GLY A 75 -0.22 -22.71 26.01
CA GLY A 75 -0.17 -24.15 25.86
C GLY A 75 -1.20 -24.67 24.86
N LYS A 76 -0.80 -25.70 24.07
CA LYS A 76 -1.74 -26.40 23.19
C LYS A 76 -2.51 -27.44 23.98
N ILE A 77 -3.84 -27.32 23.98
CA ILE A 77 -4.75 -28.36 24.48
C ILE A 77 -4.91 -29.38 23.37
N LYS A 78 -4.77 -30.66 23.72
CA LYS A 78 -4.93 -31.76 22.78
C LYS A 78 -6.02 -32.71 23.24
N ILE A 79 -6.89 -33.07 22.34
CA ILE A 79 -8.02 -33.98 22.61
C ILE A 79 -7.83 -35.22 21.73
N TYR A 80 -7.91 -36.37 22.35
CA TYR A 80 -7.75 -37.68 21.71
C TYR A 80 -9.04 -38.45 21.86
N ALA A 81 -9.66 -38.79 20.73
CA ALA A 81 -10.84 -39.63 20.65
C ALA A 81 -11.07 -40.07 19.19
N ASP A 82 -11.67 -41.22 18.96
CA ASP A 82 -11.84 -41.80 17.63
C ASP A 82 -13.09 -41.31 16.90
N ASP A 83 -14.17 -40.91 17.62
CA ASP A 83 -15.49 -40.68 17.03
C ASP A 83 -16.20 -39.41 17.52
N ILE A 84 -15.47 -38.29 17.68
CA ILE A 84 -16.07 -36.99 18.04
C ILE A 84 -17.01 -36.54 16.93
N LYS A 85 -18.31 -36.48 17.26
CA LYS A 85 -19.36 -35.97 16.36
C LYS A 85 -19.76 -34.53 16.60
N PHE A 86 -19.63 -34.10 17.86
CA PHE A 86 -20.09 -32.80 18.32
C PHE A 86 -18.98 -32.13 19.11
N PHE A 87 -18.66 -30.90 18.69
CA PHE A 87 -17.68 -30.10 19.37
C PHE A 87 -18.14 -28.64 19.48
N VAL A 88 -18.18 -28.13 20.70
CA VAL A 88 -18.56 -26.76 20.99
C VAL A 88 -17.57 -26.10 21.92
N ILE A 89 -17.18 -24.91 21.57
CA ILE A 89 -16.53 -23.94 22.45
C ILE A 89 -17.45 -22.74 22.53
N ASP A 90 -17.96 -22.44 23.69
CA ASP A 90 -18.84 -21.30 23.90
C ASP A 90 -18.08 -19.95 23.71
N ALA A 91 -18.83 -18.87 23.75
CA ALA A 91 -18.30 -17.53 23.61
C ALA A 91 -17.20 -17.20 24.63
N ASP A 92 -16.27 -16.32 24.24
CA ASP A 92 -15.26 -15.69 25.10
C ASP A 92 -14.26 -16.67 25.77
N GLN A 93 -14.00 -17.82 25.12
CA GLN A 93 -12.96 -18.74 25.55
C GLN A 93 -11.56 -18.34 25.03
N GLN A 94 -11.46 -17.21 24.30
CA GLN A 94 -10.21 -16.63 23.77
C GLN A 94 -9.36 -17.63 22.97
N VAL A 95 -10.01 -18.53 22.23
CA VAL A 95 -9.34 -19.49 21.35
C VAL A 95 -8.78 -18.74 20.13
N THR A 96 -7.49 -18.94 19.85
CA THR A 96 -6.77 -18.30 18.76
C THR A 96 -6.42 -19.26 17.62
N GLU A 97 -6.22 -20.53 17.93
CA GLU A 97 -5.92 -21.58 16.96
C GLU A 97 -6.82 -22.80 17.22
N LEU A 98 -7.28 -23.43 16.16
CA LEU A 98 -8.08 -24.64 16.22
C LEU A 98 -7.78 -25.55 15.01
N ASP A 99 -7.36 -26.76 15.26
CA ASP A 99 -7.23 -27.83 14.27
C ASP A 99 -8.14 -28.99 14.64
N VAL A 100 -9.07 -29.32 13.76
CA VAL A 100 -10.05 -30.41 13.91
C VAL A 100 -9.92 -31.50 12.84
N LYS A 101 -8.83 -31.47 12.03
CA LYS A 101 -8.63 -32.40 10.90
C LYS A 101 -8.60 -33.87 11.33
N GLY A 102 -8.20 -34.14 12.57
CA GLY A 102 -8.18 -35.47 13.13
C GLY A 102 -9.58 -36.02 13.50
N ALA A 103 -10.53 -35.13 13.74
CA ALA A 103 -11.92 -35.50 14.11
C ALA A 103 -12.74 -35.78 12.82
N LYS A 104 -12.53 -36.91 12.17
CA LYS A 104 -13.11 -37.26 10.86
C LYS A 104 -14.62 -37.45 10.90
N ASP A 105 -15.15 -37.85 12.03
CA ASP A 105 -16.58 -38.08 12.24
C ASP A 105 -17.34 -36.82 12.68
N LEU A 106 -16.66 -35.68 12.77
CA LEU A 106 -17.23 -34.40 13.22
C LEU A 106 -18.40 -33.98 12.31
N GLY A 107 -19.59 -33.95 12.89
CA GLY A 107 -20.83 -33.52 12.21
C GLY A 107 -21.29 -32.14 12.65
N TYR A 108 -20.97 -31.74 13.87
CA TYR A 108 -21.37 -30.46 14.44
C TYR A 108 -20.17 -29.73 15.05
N ILE A 109 -19.92 -28.52 14.58
CA ILE A 109 -18.90 -27.63 15.17
C ILE A 109 -19.51 -26.26 15.44
N LYS A 110 -19.35 -25.77 16.67
CA LYS A 110 -19.69 -24.39 17.05
C LYS A 110 -18.60 -23.82 17.93
N VAL A 111 -17.90 -22.80 17.39
CA VAL A 111 -16.78 -22.14 18.08
C VAL A 111 -16.85 -20.61 17.85
N ASN A 112 -18.05 -20.09 18.08
CA ASN A 112 -18.34 -18.68 17.86
C ASN A 112 -17.76 -17.77 18.95
N LYS A 113 -17.60 -16.49 18.64
CA LYS A 113 -17.13 -15.43 19.55
C LYS A 113 -15.79 -15.76 20.21
N ASN A 114 -14.80 -16.06 19.38
CA ASN A 114 -13.44 -16.34 19.78
C ASN A 114 -12.46 -15.45 18.96
N SER A 115 -11.21 -15.85 18.84
CA SER A 115 -10.19 -15.07 18.10
C SER A 115 -9.44 -15.90 17.06
N ILE A 116 -10.12 -16.90 16.48
CA ILE A 116 -9.54 -17.81 15.49
C ILE A 116 -9.33 -17.02 14.17
N THR A 117 -8.12 -17.10 13.62
CA THR A 117 -7.74 -16.37 12.39
C THR A 117 -7.83 -17.25 11.13
N ALA A 118 -7.74 -18.56 11.26
CA ALA A 118 -7.89 -19.51 10.17
C ALA A 118 -8.42 -20.85 10.68
N ILE A 119 -9.22 -21.53 9.87
CA ILE A 119 -9.67 -22.89 10.13
C ILE A 119 -9.75 -23.71 8.84
N ASP A 120 -9.24 -24.94 8.90
CA ASP A 120 -9.30 -25.89 7.78
C ASP A 120 -10.18 -27.09 8.16
N LEU A 121 -11.37 -27.13 7.55
CA LEU A 121 -12.38 -28.19 7.71
C LEU A 121 -12.35 -29.21 6.56
N SER A 122 -11.34 -29.19 5.69
CA SER A 122 -11.28 -30.01 4.47
C SER A 122 -11.24 -31.52 4.72
N LYS A 123 -11.00 -31.97 5.94
CA LYS A 123 -10.99 -33.38 6.32
C LYS A 123 -12.23 -33.82 7.09
N ASN A 124 -13.16 -32.91 7.35
CA ASN A 124 -14.36 -33.18 8.18
C ASN A 124 -15.58 -33.39 7.26
N ASN A 125 -15.56 -34.46 6.47
CA ASN A 125 -16.55 -34.75 5.41
C ASN A 125 -17.94 -35.11 5.96
N GLN A 126 -18.05 -35.36 7.28
CA GLN A 126 -19.33 -35.70 7.94
C GLN A 126 -20.05 -34.47 8.49
N LEU A 127 -19.51 -33.24 8.26
CA LEU A 127 -20.13 -32.02 8.77
C LEU A 127 -21.56 -31.85 8.25
N GLU A 128 -22.47 -31.56 9.17
CA GLU A 128 -23.87 -31.18 8.97
C GLU A 128 -24.13 -29.74 9.40
N TYR A 129 -23.40 -29.26 10.41
CA TYR A 129 -23.54 -27.92 10.99
C TYR A 129 -22.19 -27.28 11.28
N VAL A 130 -22.02 -26.05 10.87
CA VAL A 130 -20.83 -25.22 11.15
C VAL A 130 -21.29 -23.84 11.66
N ASN A 131 -20.82 -23.45 12.85
CA ASN A 131 -20.96 -22.09 13.35
C ASN A 131 -19.62 -21.56 13.86
N LEU A 132 -19.09 -20.58 13.16
CA LEU A 132 -17.80 -19.92 13.43
C LEU A 132 -17.97 -18.41 13.68
N ASP A 133 -19.20 -17.98 13.87
CA ASP A 133 -19.63 -16.60 14.00
C ASP A 133 -18.75 -15.77 14.94
N ASP A 134 -18.49 -14.50 14.58
CA ASP A 134 -17.75 -13.54 15.41
C ASP A 134 -16.35 -14.06 15.84
N ASN A 135 -15.55 -14.45 14.85
CA ASN A 135 -14.13 -14.76 14.96
C ASN A 135 -13.31 -13.77 14.14
N LYS A 136 -12.02 -14.05 13.93
CA LYS A 136 -11.11 -13.21 13.11
C LYS A 136 -10.65 -13.95 11.85
N LEU A 137 -11.52 -14.82 11.28
CA LEU A 137 -11.15 -15.64 10.14
C LEU A 137 -10.91 -14.78 8.89
N GLU A 138 -9.73 -14.90 8.33
CA GLU A 138 -9.39 -14.44 6.98
C GLU A 138 -9.58 -15.55 5.95
N THR A 139 -9.39 -16.81 6.40
CA THR A 139 -9.56 -18.00 5.56
C THR A 139 -10.42 -19.05 6.23
N LEU A 140 -11.37 -19.58 5.47
CA LEU A 140 -12.20 -20.73 5.83
C LEU A 140 -12.13 -21.76 4.69
N THR A 141 -11.50 -22.89 4.94
CA THR A 141 -11.40 -23.98 3.97
C THR A 141 -12.43 -25.04 4.30
N LEU A 142 -13.40 -25.22 3.43
CA LEU A 142 -14.35 -26.34 3.43
C LEU A 142 -13.86 -27.39 2.42
N GLY A 143 -13.97 -28.68 2.81
CA GLY A 143 -13.79 -29.77 1.87
C GLY A 143 -15.11 -30.16 1.20
N ASP A 144 -15.16 -31.41 0.70
CA ASP A 144 -16.41 -32.01 0.28
C ASP A 144 -17.16 -32.46 1.55
N ALA A 145 -18.18 -31.70 1.91
CA ALA A 145 -19.08 -31.98 3.03
C ALA A 145 -20.52 -32.17 2.52
N PRO A 146 -20.84 -33.34 1.94
CA PRO A 146 -22.09 -33.56 1.23
C PRO A 146 -23.35 -33.49 2.14
N ASN A 147 -23.17 -33.63 3.44
CA ASN A 147 -24.23 -33.56 4.42
C ASN A 147 -24.40 -32.19 5.09
N LEU A 148 -23.52 -31.20 4.76
CA LEU A 148 -23.58 -29.90 5.41
C LEU A 148 -24.85 -29.14 5.01
N GLU A 149 -25.73 -28.95 6.01
CA GLU A 149 -27.03 -28.29 5.85
C GLU A 149 -26.97 -26.80 6.27
N GLN A 150 -26.12 -26.46 7.24
CA GLN A 150 -26.06 -25.12 7.76
C GLN A 150 -24.62 -24.64 8.00
N ILE A 151 -24.33 -23.43 7.56
CA ILE A 151 -23.11 -22.70 7.86
C ILE A 151 -23.44 -21.28 8.34
N VAL A 152 -22.85 -20.88 9.45
CA VAL A 152 -22.88 -19.52 10.00
C VAL A 152 -21.44 -19.09 10.26
N ALA A 153 -21.01 -18.04 9.55
CA ALA A 153 -19.67 -17.52 9.61
C ALA A 153 -19.73 -16.01 9.31
N THR A 154 -20.26 -15.23 10.25
CA THR A 154 -20.48 -13.79 10.14
C THR A 154 -19.43 -12.99 10.91
N ASP A 155 -19.36 -11.67 10.67
CA ASP A 155 -18.49 -10.73 11.38
C ASP A 155 -17.00 -11.11 11.35
N MET A 156 -16.48 -11.34 10.10
CA MET A 156 -15.09 -11.75 9.89
C MET A 156 -14.48 -11.07 8.65
N SER A 157 -13.33 -11.55 8.20
CA SER A 157 -12.62 -11.01 7.02
C SER A 157 -12.50 -12.02 5.87
N ILE A 158 -13.43 -12.96 5.76
CA ILE A 158 -13.40 -14.00 4.72
C ILE A 158 -13.60 -13.36 3.35
N ALA A 159 -12.58 -13.45 2.49
CA ALA A 159 -12.63 -12.92 1.13
C ALA A 159 -13.13 -13.94 0.09
N LYS A 160 -12.92 -15.22 0.33
CA LYS A 160 -13.30 -16.32 -0.59
C LYS A 160 -13.77 -17.53 0.19
N ILE A 161 -14.81 -18.18 -0.31
CA ILE A 161 -15.32 -19.46 0.20
C ILE A 161 -15.83 -20.32 -0.95
N LYS A 162 -15.57 -21.63 -0.92
CA LYS A 162 -16.05 -22.60 -1.89
C LYS A 162 -17.17 -23.42 -1.29
N LEU A 163 -18.38 -23.36 -1.87
CA LEU A 163 -19.58 -24.10 -1.43
C LEU A 163 -19.97 -25.26 -2.34
N THR A 164 -19.31 -25.43 -3.47
CA THR A 164 -19.66 -26.47 -4.47
C THR A 164 -19.53 -27.90 -3.95
N GLY A 165 -18.71 -28.15 -2.94
CA GLY A 165 -18.58 -29.44 -2.25
C GLY A 165 -19.69 -29.72 -1.21
N CYS A 166 -20.66 -28.81 -1.04
CA CYS A 166 -21.67 -28.86 0.00
C CYS A 166 -23.11 -28.82 -0.56
N PRO A 167 -23.55 -29.81 -1.36
CA PRO A 167 -24.83 -29.77 -2.11
C PRO A 167 -26.07 -29.83 -1.21
N SER A 168 -25.94 -30.19 0.05
CA SER A 168 -27.05 -30.26 0.99
C SER A 168 -27.33 -28.97 1.76
N LEU A 169 -26.59 -27.90 1.49
CA LEU A 169 -26.78 -26.61 2.15
C LEU A 169 -28.21 -26.09 2.02
N VAL A 170 -28.83 -25.81 3.15
CA VAL A 170 -30.19 -25.25 3.31
C VAL A 170 -30.10 -23.81 3.80
N ASN A 171 -29.25 -23.56 4.81
CA ASN A 171 -29.09 -22.26 5.43
C ASN A 171 -27.62 -21.81 5.38
N VAL A 172 -27.36 -20.71 4.71
CA VAL A 172 -26.04 -20.10 4.58
C VAL A 172 -26.09 -18.66 5.11
N ASN A 173 -25.32 -18.37 6.14
CA ASN A 173 -25.15 -17.03 6.65
C ASN A 173 -23.65 -16.67 6.69
N LEU A 174 -23.23 -15.79 5.80
CA LEU A 174 -21.89 -15.28 5.62
C LEU A 174 -21.90 -13.74 5.61
N ALA A 175 -22.84 -13.13 6.34
CA ALA A 175 -22.92 -11.67 6.46
C ALA A 175 -21.66 -11.08 7.10
N ASP A 176 -21.41 -9.79 6.83
CA ASP A 176 -20.33 -9.01 7.45
C ASP A 176 -18.95 -9.67 7.25
N ASN A 177 -18.63 -9.89 5.96
CA ASN A 177 -17.35 -10.43 5.50
C ASN A 177 -16.79 -9.59 4.33
N LYS A 178 -15.73 -10.07 3.67
CA LYS A 178 -15.10 -9.42 2.51
C LYS A 178 -15.24 -10.24 1.23
N ILE A 179 -16.32 -11.04 1.10
CA ILE A 179 -16.52 -11.95 -0.04
C ILE A 179 -16.77 -11.15 -1.31
N THR A 180 -15.92 -11.35 -2.32
CA THR A 180 -16.03 -10.71 -3.63
C THR A 180 -16.77 -11.56 -4.66
N THR A 181 -16.69 -12.88 -4.54
CA THR A 181 -17.35 -13.84 -5.45
C THR A 181 -17.80 -15.08 -4.66
N ILE A 182 -18.92 -15.66 -5.05
CA ILE A 182 -19.42 -16.91 -4.48
C ILE A 182 -20.16 -17.72 -5.53
N ASP A 183 -19.88 -19.01 -5.60
CA ASP A 183 -20.60 -19.96 -6.48
C ASP A 183 -21.56 -20.81 -5.65
N VAL A 184 -22.85 -20.66 -5.94
CA VAL A 184 -23.96 -21.39 -5.29
C VAL A 184 -24.67 -22.35 -6.24
N SER A 185 -24.12 -22.58 -7.44
CA SER A 185 -24.75 -23.41 -8.49
C SER A 185 -25.04 -24.86 -8.08
N ALA A 186 -24.23 -25.41 -7.15
CA ALA A 186 -24.41 -26.76 -6.62
C ALA A 186 -25.44 -26.85 -5.46
N ASN A 187 -25.87 -25.71 -4.90
CA ASN A 187 -26.62 -25.67 -3.63
C ASN A 187 -28.14 -25.55 -3.86
N THR A 188 -28.71 -26.48 -4.62
CA THR A 188 -30.12 -26.45 -5.08
C THR A 188 -31.15 -26.55 -3.97
N LYS A 189 -30.78 -27.06 -2.79
CA LYS A 189 -31.65 -27.19 -1.62
C LYS A 189 -31.72 -25.92 -0.76
N MET A 190 -30.94 -24.91 -1.11
CA MET A 190 -30.79 -23.68 -0.32
C MET A 190 -32.12 -22.94 -0.16
N THR A 191 -32.52 -22.68 1.08
CA THR A 191 -33.72 -21.89 1.41
C THR A 191 -33.38 -20.49 1.91
N THR A 192 -32.21 -20.33 2.52
CA THR A 192 -31.73 -19.05 3.06
C THR A 192 -30.30 -18.81 2.61
N LEU A 193 -30.07 -17.66 1.99
CA LEU A 193 -28.74 -17.14 1.66
C LEU A 193 -28.61 -15.70 2.18
N ALA A 194 -27.76 -15.53 3.16
CA ALA A 194 -27.46 -14.22 3.74
C ALA A 194 -25.99 -13.86 3.48
N LEU A 195 -25.80 -12.84 2.69
CA LEU A 195 -24.51 -12.27 2.25
C LEU A 195 -24.49 -10.75 2.48
N THR A 196 -25.27 -10.27 3.44
CA THR A 196 -25.33 -8.83 3.79
C THR A 196 -23.93 -8.33 4.14
N ASN A 197 -23.60 -7.08 3.76
CA ASN A 197 -22.32 -6.42 4.04
C ASN A 197 -21.12 -7.26 3.59
N ASN A 198 -21.05 -7.53 2.31
CA ASN A 198 -19.92 -8.13 1.62
C ASN A 198 -19.47 -7.23 0.45
N LEU A 199 -18.60 -7.73 -0.42
CA LEU A 199 -18.05 -6.99 -1.55
C LEU A 199 -18.48 -7.55 -2.90
N LEU A 200 -19.63 -8.26 -2.95
CA LEU A 200 -20.14 -8.90 -4.15
C LEU A 200 -20.57 -7.88 -5.20
N THR A 201 -20.15 -8.07 -6.43
CA THR A 201 -20.60 -7.32 -7.61
C THR A 201 -21.61 -8.07 -8.45
N GLU A 202 -21.65 -9.39 -8.33
CA GLU A 202 -22.60 -10.28 -9.04
C GLU A 202 -22.89 -11.54 -8.24
N ILE A 203 -24.04 -12.13 -8.48
CA ILE A 203 -24.42 -13.45 -7.96
C ILE A 203 -25.44 -14.12 -8.87
N ASP A 204 -25.22 -15.40 -9.16
CA ASP A 204 -26.19 -16.25 -9.88
C ASP A 204 -26.84 -17.24 -8.91
N CYS A 205 -28.12 -17.01 -8.61
CA CYS A 205 -28.96 -17.88 -7.80
C CYS A 205 -29.92 -18.72 -8.67
N SER A 206 -29.76 -18.78 -10.00
CA SER A 206 -30.68 -19.45 -10.89
C SER A 206 -30.90 -20.93 -10.56
N ALA A 207 -29.88 -21.61 -10.07
CA ALA A 207 -29.95 -23.01 -9.63
C ALA A 207 -30.65 -23.22 -8.27
N CYS A 208 -30.84 -22.16 -7.47
CA CYS A 208 -31.36 -22.24 -6.11
C CYS A 208 -32.89 -22.15 -6.05
N GLU A 209 -33.60 -23.06 -6.71
CA GLU A 209 -35.06 -23.02 -6.85
C GLU A 209 -35.86 -23.14 -5.55
N SER A 210 -35.24 -23.62 -4.47
CA SER A 210 -35.82 -23.71 -3.12
C SER A 210 -35.71 -22.41 -2.31
N LEU A 211 -35.04 -21.36 -2.86
CA LEU A 211 -34.69 -20.16 -2.13
C LEU A 211 -35.93 -19.35 -1.71
N LYS A 212 -36.00 -19.03 -0.43
CA LYS A 212 -37.05 -18.23 0.21
C LYS A 212 -36.57 -16.89 0.73
N TYR A 213 -35.37 -16.87 1.26
CA TYR A 213 -34.77 -15.68 1.89
C TYR A 213 -33.42 -15.37 1.25
N LEU A 214 -33.36 -14.27 0.53
CA LEU A 214 -32.15 -13.79 -0.13
C LEU A 214 -31.78 -12.40 0.45
N ARG A 215 -30.66 -12.32 1.15
CA ARG A 215 -30.20 -11.11 1.82
C ARG A 215 -28.85 -10.68 1.28
N LEU A 216 -28.85 -9.62 0.45
CA LEU A 216 -27.71 -9.10 -0.29
C LEU A 216 -27.49 -7.60 -0.04
N SER A 217 -28.09 -7.04 1.02
CA SER A 217 -27.92 -5.64 1.38
C SER A 217 -26.45 -5.31 1.70
N GLY A 218 -26.00 -4.07 1.42
CA GLY A 218 -24.63 -3.64 1.76
C GLY A 218 -23.55 -4.34 0.93
N ASN A 219 -23.81 -4.57 -0.37
CA ASN A 219 -22.83 -5.11 -1.30
C ASN A 219 -22.50 -4.08 -2.41
N ARG A 220 -21.84 -4.52 -3.47
CA ARG A 220 -21.41 -3.69 -4.59
C ARG A 220 -22.19 -3.96 -5.88
N PHE A 221 -23.42 -4.47 -5.81
CA PHE A 221 -24.24 -4.72 -6.98
C PHE A 221 -24.66 -3.42 -7.66
N ALA A 222 -24.48 -3.31 -8.97
CA ALA A 222 -24.79 -2.10 -9.74
C ALA A 222 -25.46 -2.39 -11.09
N ALA A 223 -25.05 -3.45 -11.78
CA ALA A 223 -25.55 -3.80 -13.11
C ALA A 223 -26.91 -4.50 -13.06
N ALA A 224 -27.74 -4.33 -14.09
CA ALA A 224 -29.08 -4.92 -14.18
C ALA A 224 -29.10 -6.45 -14.03
N ASN A 225 -28.06 -7.12 -14.50
CA ASN A 225 -27.95 -8.58 -14.44
C ASN A 225 -27.01 -9.08 -13.34
N SER A 226 -26.61 -8.21 -12.43
CA SER A 226 -25.68 -8.59 -11.36
C SER A 226 -26.31 -9.51 -10.31
N VAL A 227 -27.64 -9.56 -10.22
CA VAL A 227 -28.37 -10.52 -9.38
C VAL A 227 -29.31 -11.33 -10.27
N ILE A 228 -28.98 -12.61 -10.46
CA ILE A 228 -29.83 -13.56 -11.18
C ILE A 228 -30.66 -14.33 -10.17
N PHE A 229 -31.97 -14.14 -10.19
CA PHE A 229 -32.90 -14.85 -9.32
C PHE A 229 -33.21 -16.27 -9.82
N PRO A 230 -33.68 -17.17 -8.94
CA PRO A 230 -34.24 -18.45 -9.37
C PRO A 230 -35.37 -18.24 -10.41
N THR A 231 -35.55 -19.19 -11.34
CA THR A 231 -36.58 -19.13 -12.36
C THR A 231 -37.97 -18.98 -11.71
N SER A 232 -38.24 -19.69 -10.62
CA SER A 232 -39.43 -19.57 -9.78
C SER A 232 -39.33 -18.46 -8.73
N SER A 233 -38.95 -17.24 -9.13
CA SER A 233 -38.75 -16.10 -8.17
C SER A 233 -40.00 -15.76 -7.35
N ALA A 234 -41.20 -16.23 -7.74
CA ALA A 234 -42.42 -16.12 -6.94
C ALA A 234 -42.37 -16.92 -5.60
N ASN A 235 -41.46 -17.88 -5.49
CA ASN A 235 -41.25 -18.65 -4.26
C ASN A 235 -40.48 -17.82 -3.20
N LEU A 236 -39.77 -16.76 -3.61
CA LEU A 236 -39.05 -15.87 -2.73
C LEU A 236 -40.02 -15.18 -1.75
N THR A 237 -39.80 -15.43 -0.47
CA THR A 237 -40.56 -14.78 0.60
C THR A 237 -39.99 -13.41 0.89
N GLN A 238 -38.68 -13.27 0.89
CA GLN A 238 -38.00 -12.01 1.17
C GLN A 238 -36.73 -11.84 0.32
N VAL A 239 -36.59 -10.66 -0.25
CA VAL A 239 -35.36 -10.19 -0.90
C VAL A 239 -34.96 -8.87 -0.29
N LEU A 240 -33.71 -8.77 0.21
CA LEU A 240 -33.10 -7.55 0.73
C LEU A 240 -31.94 -7.15 -0.16
N LEU A 241 -32.05 -5.98 -0.83
CA LEU A 241 -31.06 -5.43 -1.75
C LEU A 241 -30.72 -3.96 -1.46
N LYS A 242 -31.12 -3.44 -0.29
CA LYS A 242 -30.80 -2.06 0.08
C LYS A 242 -29.30 -1.84 0.23
N ASP A 243 -28.86 -0.60 0.25
CA ASP A 243 -27.48 -0.21 0.47
C ASP A 243 -26.50 -0.85 -0.56
N ASN A 244 -26.95 -1.01 -1.81
CA ASN A 244 -26.14 -1.39 -2.96
C ASN A 244 -25.96 -0.18 -3.90
N TYR A 245 -25.42 -0.38 -5.10
CA TYR A 245 -25.12 0.67 -6.06
C TYR A 245 -26.03 0.64 -7.29
N PHE A 246 -27.20 0.03 -7.16
CA PHE A 246 -28.15 0.01 -8.25
C PHE A 246 -28.65 1.42 -8.59
N LYS A 247 -28.68 1.70 -9.90
CA LYS A 247 -29.46 2.80 -10.45
C LYS A 247 -30.94 2.40 -10.49
N LEU A 248 -31.85 3.34 -10.64
CA LEU A 248 -33.26 3.01 -10.85
C LEU A 248 -33.44 2.13 -12.08
N SER A 249 -32.68 2.43 -13.16
CA SER A 249 -32.71 1.68 -14.43
C SER A 249 -32.09 0.27 -14.34
N THR A 250 -31.24 0.02 -13.36
CA THR A 250 -30.55 -1.28 -13.20
C THR A 250 -31.08 -2.10 -12.03
N LEU A 251 -31.98 -1.55 -11.22
CA LEU A 251 -32.52 -2.22 -10.05
C LEU A 251 -33.32 -3.48 -10.47
N PRO A 252 -32.94 -4.67 -9.97
CA PRO A 252 -33.62 -5.90 -10.38
C PRO A 252 -35.10 -5.92 -10.01
N VAL A 253 -35.91 -6.46 -10.88
CA VAL A 253 -37.35 -6.67 -10.66
C VAL A 253 -37.57 -8.11 -10.21
N THR A 254 -38.36 -8.29 -9.14
CA THR A 254 -38.70 -9.62 -8.60
C THR A 254 -40.15 -9.67 -8.17
N LYS A 255 -40.75 -10.89 -8.23
CA LYS A 255 -42.08 -11.18 -7.69
C LYS A 255 -42.08 -11.67 -6.24
N ALA A 256 -40.97 -11.44 -5.49
CA ALA A 256 -40.85 -11.79 -4.09
C ALA A 256 -41.98 -11.15 -3.26
N LYS A 257 -42.49 -11.86 -2.26
CA LYS A 257 -43.59 -11.36 -1.38
C LYS A 257 -43.16 -10.11 -0.60
N SER A 258 -41.92 -10.03 -0.23
CA SER A 258 -41.31 -8.87 0.42
C SER A 258 -40.02 -8.52 -0.30
N TYR A 259 -39.95 -7.31 -0.87
CA TYR A 259 -38.78 -6.80 -1.55
C TYR A 259 -38.34 -5.47 -0.95
N THR A 260 -37.16 -5.43 -0.35
CA THR A 260 -36.55 -4.23 0.21
C THR A 260 -35.34 -3.82 -0.63
N TYR A 261 -35.48 -2.76 -1.38
CA TYR A 261 -34.50 -2.23 -2.33
C TYR A 261 -34.04 -0.81 -1.99
N SER A 262 -34.66 -0.18 -1.03
CA SER A 262 -34.37 1.21 -0.61
C SER A 262 -33.90 1.25 0.85
N PRO A 263 -32.91 2.09 1.19
CA PRO A 263 -32.17 2.98 0.29
C PRO A 263 -31.20 2.22 -0.63
N GLN A 264 -30.67 2.91 -1.63
CA GLN A 264 -29.48 2.55 -2.39
C GLN A 264 -28.39 3.58 -2.12
N ASN A 265 -27.13 3.22 -2.39
CA ASN A 265 -26.07 4.20 -2.48
C ASN A 265 -26.44 5.25 -3.55
N PRO A 266 -25.95 6.48 -3.42
CA PRO A 266 -26.30 7.52 -4.36
C PRO A 266 -25.97 7.17 -5.80
N TYR A 267 -26.79 7.66 -6.74
CA TYR A 267 -26.50 7.61 -8.17
C TYR A 267 -25.16 8.32 -8.42
N PRO A 268 -24.20 7.68 -9.11
CA PRO A 268 -22.94 8.30 -9.40
C PRO A 268 -23.15 9.55 -10.27
N SER A 269 -22.82 10.70 -9.75
CA SER A 269 -22.80 11.96 -10.49
C SER A 269 -21.38 12.51 -10.47
N PRO A 270 -21.00 13.37 -11.44
CA PRO A 270 -19.73 14.07 -11.36
C PRO A 270 -19.62 14.77 -10.02
N LYS A 271 -18.51 14.57 -9.30
CA LYS A 271 -18.26 15.26 -8.00
C LYS A 271 -18.16 16.75 -8.22
N GLU A 272 -17.66 17.10 -9.37
CA GLU A 272 -17.46 18.46 -9.81
C GLU A 272 -18.07 18.62 -11.20
N ILE A 273 -18.87 19.68 -11.33
CA ILE A 273 -19.52 20.06 -12.58
C ILE A 273 -18.86 21.36 -13.01
N ALA A 274 -18.18 21.37 -14.15
CA ALA A 274 -17.65 22.61 -14.70
C ALA A 274 -18.81 23.62 -14.93
N LEU A 275 -18.55 24.90 -14.75
CA LEU A 275 -19.53 25.93 -15.07
C LEU A 275 -19.95 25.80 -16.55
N GLY A 276 -21.25 25.71 -16.82
CA GLY A 276 -21.77 25.37 -18.14
C GLY A 276 -21.78 23.88 -18.46
N GLY A 277 -21.27 23.03 -17.58
CA GLY A 277 -21.29 21.58 -17.70
C GLY A 277 -22.65 20.97 -17.44
N THR A 278 -22.84 19.73 -17.88
CA THR A 278 -24.11 19.00 -17.80
C THR A 278 -24.01 17.76 -16.93
N VAL A 279 -25.14 17.42 -16.27
CA VAL A 279 -25.36 16.11 -15.64
C VAL A 279 -26.46 15.40 -16.44
N ASP A 280 -26.11 14.23 -16.99
CA ASP A 280 -27.05 13.41 -17.75
C ASP A 280 -27.64 12.30 -16.85
N LEU A 281 -28.92 12.39 -16.58
CA LEU A 281 -29.74 11.42 -15.85
C LEU A 281 -30.83 10.83 -16.76
N SER A 282 -30.71 10.98 -18.09
CA SER A 282 -31.73 10.56 -19.05
C SER A 282 -31.97 9.04 -19.03
N SER A 283 -30.96 8.24 -18.66
CA SER A 283 -31.10 6.80 -18.47
C SER A 283 -32.11 6.41 -17.38
N GLU A 284 -32.40 7.32 -16.44
CA GLU A 284 -33.33 7.12 -15.34
C GLU A 284 -34.73 7.73 -15.61
N LEU A 285 -34.93 8.35 -16.78
CA LEU A 285 -36.14 9.08 -17.10
C LEU A 285 -37.38 8.20 -17.26
N LYS A 286 -37.23 7.07 -18.00
CA LYS A 286 -38.30 6.14 -18.32
C LYS A 286 -38.01 4.76 -17.77
N LEU A 287 -38.85 4.28 -16.87
CA LEU A 287 -38.61 3.05 -16.13
C LEU A 287 -39.88 2.19 -16.03
N GLN A 288 -39.75 0.90 -16.24
CA GLN A 288 -40.86 -0.02 -16.02
C GLN A 288 -40.90 -0.48 -14.54
N GLY A 289 -39.80 -0.91 -13.98
CA GLY A 289 -39.64 -1.29 -12.57
C GLY A 289 -40.65 -2.33 -12.08
N LEU A 290 -41.27 -2.09 -10.92
CA LEU A 290 -42.28 -2.92 -10.30
C LEU A 290 -43.71 -2.53 -10.76
N SER A 291 -43.83 -1.48 -11.56
CA SER A 291 -45.09 -1.04 -12.18
C SER A 291 -45.43 -1.89 -13.41
N ASP A 292 -46.71 -2.06 -13.69
CA ASP A 292 -47.19 -2.76 -14.92
C ASP A 292 -47.07 -1.88 -16.17
N LYS A 293 -46.61 -0.64 -16.04
CA LYS A 293 -46.44 0.32 -17.12
C LYS A 293 -45.14 1.10 -16.97
N GLU A 294 -44.70 1.72 -18.07
CA GLU A 294 -43.59 2.66 -18.03
C GLU A 294 -43.94 3.91 -17.20
N GLU A 295 -43.08 4.24 -16.25
CA GLU A 295 -43.24 5.39 -15.40
C GLU A 295 -42.14 6.44 -15.71
N THR A 296 -42.49 7.72 -15.55
CA THR A 296 -41.55 8.82 -15.75
C THR A 296 -40.97 9.25 -14.41
N THR A 297 -39.64 9.37 -14.36
CA THR A 297 -38.93 9.89 -13.17
C THR A 297 -39.00 11.41 -13.15
N THR A 298 -39.22 11.97 -11.98
CA THR A 298 -39.11 13.41 -11.71
C THR A 298 -37.83 13.73 -10.96
N TYR A 299 -37.23 14.86 -11.29
CA TYR A 299 -35.94 15.31 -10.78
C TYR A 299 -36.09 16.58 -9.97
N ARG A 300 -35.36 16.65 -8.84
CA ARG A 300 -35.35 17.83 -7.99
C ARG A 300 -33.95 18.08 -7.43
N TRP A 301 -33.30 19.14 -7.88
CA TRP A 301 -31.98 19.55 -7.42
C TRP A 301 -32.08 20.33 -6.10
N ILE A 302 -31.18 20.04 -5.15
CA ILE A 302 -31.25 20.53 -3.77
C ILE A 302 -29.85 20.92 -3.29
N LYS A 303 -29.71 22.05 -2.60
CA LYS A 303 -28.48 22.43 -1.88
C LYS A 303 -28.34 21.62 -0.60
N LYS A 304 -27.16 21.11 -0.33
CA LYS A 304 -26.90 20.25 0.84
C LYS A 304 -26.98 21.02 2.16
N LYS A 305 -26.47 22.25 2.18
CA LYS A 305 -26.29 23.05 3.39
C LYS A 305 -27.62 23.37 4.10
N ASP A 306 -28.62 23.76 3.35
CA ASP A 306 -29.92 24.29 3.87
C ASP A 306 -31.14 23.55 3.32
N ASN A 307 -30.94 22.52 2.48
CA ASN A 307 -31.98 21.79 1.75
C ASN A 307 -32.84 22.66 0.83
N THR A 308 -32.33 23.82 0.39
CA THR A 308 -33.01 24.68 -0.57
C THR A 308 -33.14 24.00 -1.91
N ILE A 309 -34.35 23.98 -2.48
CA ILE A 309 -34.62 23.44 -3.82
C ILE A 309 -34.15 24.47 -4.86
N LEU A 310 -33.34 24.01 -5.81
CA LEU A 310 -32.90 24.82 -6.95
C LEU A 310 -34.05 25.06 -7.93
N THR A 311 -34.07 26.25 -8.50
CA THR A 311 -35.12 26.68 -9.43
C THR A 311 -34.72 26.47 -10.88
N PRO A 312 -35.48 25.67 -11.68
CA PRO A 312 -35.23 25.54 -13.12
C PRO A 312 -35.28 26.91 -13.82
N GLY A 313 -34.41 27.12 -14.80
CA GLY A 313 -34.29 28.39 -15.53
C GLY A 313 -33.55 29.50 -14.80
N THR A 314 -33.25 29.33 -13.49
CA THR A 314 -32.52 30.31 -12.67
C THR A 314 -31.19 29.73 -12.16
N ASP A 315 -31.20 28.52 -11.60
CA ASP A 315 -30.06 27.88 -11.00
C ASP A 315 -29.48 26.77 -11.93
N TYR A 316 -30.30 26.18 -12.77
CA TYR A 316 -29.94 25.22 -13.77
C TYR A 316 -30.94 25.20 -14.93
N THR A 317 -30.58 24.66 -16.07
CA THR A 317 -31.44 24.47 -17.23
C THR A 317 -31.54 22.98 -17.58
N GLU A 318 -32.77 22.44 -17.75
CA GLU A 318 -32.93 21.11 -18.38
C GLU A 318 -32.85 21.29 -19.90
N VAL A 319 -31.69 20.95 -20.46
CA VAL A 319 -31.38 21.15 -21.90
C VAL A 319 -32.00 20.09 -22.79
N SER A 320 -32.24 18.91 -22.24
CA SER A 320 -33.07 17.84 -22.80
C SER A 320 -33.64 17.01 -21.65
N ALA A 321 -34.65 16.18 -21.90
CA ALA A 321 -35.34 15.42 -20.87
C ALA A 321 -34.36 14.57 -20.05
N GLY A 322 -34.19 14.89 -18.77
CA GLY A 322 -33.24 14.25 -17.85
C GLY A 322 -31.78 14.73 -17.95
N VAL A 323 -31.48 15.76 -18.76
CA VAL A 323 -30.11 16.34 -18.88
C VAL A 323 -30.12 17.78 -18.38
N PHE A 324 -29.31 18.03 -17.35
CA PHE A 324 -29.32 19.29 -16.59
C PHE A 324 -27.98 20.02 -16.74
N LYS A 325 -28.05 21.29 -17.16
CA LYS A 325 -26.91 22.18 -17.34
C LYS A 325 -26.84 23.21 -16.21
N PHE A 326 -25.65 23.45 -15.66
CA PHE A 326 -25.42 24.40 -14.57
C PHE A 326 -24.59 25.57 -15.08
N ASP A 327 -25.28 26.68 -15.36
CA ASP A 327 -24.66 27.92 -15.89
C ASP A 327 -24.32 28.95 -14.78
N LYS A 328 -24.55 28.59 -13.51
CA LYS A 328 -24.31 29.45 -12.36
C LYS A 328 -23.43 28.74 -11.33
N GLU A 329 -22.44 29.45 -10.84
CA GLU A 329 -21.64 28.98 -9.70
C GLU A 329 -22.55 28.83 -8.47
N LEU A 330 -22.51 27.69 -7.84
CA LEU A 330 -23.26 27.39 -6.63
C LEU A 330 -22.30 27.29 -5.47
N SER A 331 -22.43 28.12 -4.47
CA SER A 331 -21.57 28.21 -3.29
C SER A 331 -21.70 27.00 -2.33
N ASP A 332 -22.44 25.98 -2.71
CA ASP A 332 -22.72 24.80 -1.89
C ASP A 332 -22.74 23.52 -2.75
N THR A 333 -22.56 22.37 -2.11
CA THR A 333 -22.77 21.07 -2.73
C THR A 333 -24.24 20.86 -3.03
N ILE A 334 -24.52 20.25 -4.18
CA ILE A 334 -25.88 19.96 -4.66
C ILE A 334 -26.05 18.46 -4.87
N TYR A 335 -27.30 18.03 -4.86
CA TYR A 335 -27.69 16.67 -5.27
C TYR A 335 -29.07 16.69 -5.89
N CYS A 336 -29.34 15.70 -6.76
CA CYS A 336 -30.67 15.52 -7.34
C CYS A 336 -31.42 14.42 -6.61
N VAL A 337 -32.65 14.67 -6.21
CA VAL A 337 -33.59 13.64 -5.76
C VAL A 337 -34.40 13.18 -6.95
N MET A 338 -34.40 11.87 -7.19
CA MET A 338 -35.17 11.20 -8.24
C MET A 338 -36.37 10.48 -7.63
N SER A 339 -37.55 10.73 -8.15
CA SER A 339 -38.81 10.13 -7.68
C SER A 339 -39.55 9.49 -8.83
N THR A 340 -39.97 8.23 -8.67
CA THR A 340 -40.69 7.46 -9.69
C THR A 340 -41.66 6.48 -9.05
N ASN A 341 -42.81 6.23 -9.71
CA ASN A 341 -43.74 5.18 -9.31
C ASN A 341 -43.25 3.77 -9.69
N ALA A 342 -42.28 3.67 -10.58
CA ALA A 342 -41.64 2.39 -10.91
C ALA A 342 -41.05 1.68 -9.68
N PHE A 343 -40.56 2.46 -8.71
CA PHE A 343 -40.01 1.98 -7.44
C PHE A 343 -40.48 2.87 -6.28
N SER A 344 -41.71 2.65 -5.84
CA SER A 344 -42.43 3.54 -4.92
C SER A 344 -41.87 3.63 -3.46
N LYS A 345 -40.90 2.75 -3.08
CA LYS A 345 -40.29 2.79 -1.74
C LYS A 345 -39.15 3.82 -1.59
N PHE A 346 -38.76 4.47 -2.66
CA PHE A 346 -37.83 5.59 -2.58
C PHE A 346 -38.54 6.86 -2.13
N THR A 347 -38.93 6.92 -0.88
CA THR A 347 -39.69 8.05 -0.31
C THR A 347 -39.12 8.52 1.02
N GLY A 348 -39.38 9.79 1.39
CA GLY A 348 -38.90 10.39 2.64
C GLY A 348 -37.42 10.77 2.61
N ALA A 349 -36.93 11.34 3.68
CA ALA A 349 -35.58 11.89 3.75
C ALA A 349 -34.46 10.83 3.71
N THR A 350 -34.70 9.67 4.33
CA THR A 350 -33.73 8.58 4.46
C THR A 350 -33.73 7.60 3.30
N ASN A 351 -34.89 7.41 2.65
CA ASN A 351 -35.08 6.41 1.60
C ASN A 351 -35.15 6.98 0.19
N SER A 352 -35.11 8.33 0.03
CA SER A 352 -35.13 8.94 -1.31
C SER A 352 -33.91 8.51 -2.12
N TYR A 353 -34.13 8.17 -3.39
CA TYR A 353 -33.03 7.93 -4.31
C TYR A 353 -32.47 9.26 -4.79
N LYS A 354 -31.17 9.42 -4.71
CA LYS A 354 -30.50 10.70 -4.98
C LYS A 354 -29.14 10.49 -5.64
N THR A 355 -28.69 11.52 -6.33
CA THR A 355 -27.31 11.54 -6.81
C THR A 355 -26.33 11.71 -5.67
N ASP A 356 -25.10 11.37 -5.92
CA ASP A 356 -23.98 11.84 -5.14
C ASP A 356 -24.00 13.37 -5.00
N LEU A 357 -23.29 13.88 -4.02
CA LEU A 357 -23.07 15.31 -3.88
C LEU A 357 -22.14 15.78 -5.00
N SER A 358 -22.57 16.79 -5.74
CA SER A 358 -21.78 17.47 -6.75
C SER A 358 -21.43 18.87 -6.27
N VAL A 359 -20.23 19.32 -6.59
CA VAL A 359 -19.83 20.74 -6.45
C VAL A 359 -19.70 21.30 -7.85
N VAL A 360 -20.21 22.51 -8.05
CA VAL A 360 -19.98 23.16 -9.34
C VAL A 360 -18.53 23.64 -9.38
N VAL A 361 -17.79 23.09 -10.32
CA VAL A 361 -16.40 23.38 -10.69
C VAL A 361 -15.30 22.72 -9.84
N THR A 362 -14.64 21.69 -10.32
CA THR A 362 -13.20 21.54 -10.48
C THR A 362 -12.84 20.14 -11.03
N GLU A 363 -11.61 19.98 -11.49
CA GLU A 363 -11.01 18.72 -11.93
C GLU A 363 -10.59 17.87 -10.73
N ALA A 364 -10.26 16.60 -10.94
CA ALA A 364 -9.69 15.77 -9.88
C ALA A 364 -8.43 16.45 -9.29
N ALA A 365 -8.31 16.47 -7.97
CA ALA A 365 -7.17 17.04 -7.29
C ALA A 365 -5.90 16.22 -7.55
N ILE A 366 -6.06 14.88 -7.59
CA ILE A 366 -4.97 13.94 -7.86
C ILE A 366 -5.46 12.89 -8.84
N THR A 367 -4.64 12.56 -9.83
CA THR A 367 -4.86 11.39 -10.70
C THR A 367 -3.62 10.53 -10.74
N LEU A 368 -3.79 9.20 -10.77
CA LEU A 368 -2.66 8.28 -10.87
C LEU A 368 -3.01 7.01 -11.64
N ASN A 369 -1.98 6.41 -12.24
CA ASN A 369 -2.05 5.10 -12.87
C ASN A 369 -1.06 4.15 -12.20
N THR A 370 -1.46 2.88 -12.10
CA THR A 370 -0.63 1.83 -11.54
C THR A 370 -0.67 0.58 -12.41
N THR A 371 0.38 -0.23 -12.38
CA THR A 371 0.42 -1.58 -12.96
C THR A 371 -0.03 -2.66 -12.00
N LYS A 372 -0.24 -2.33 -10.73
CA LYS A 372 -0.70 -3.27 -9.71
C LYS A 372 -2.12 -3.72 -10.02
N ALA A 373 -2.30 -5.00 -10.29
CA ALA A 373 -3.60 -5.59 -10.63
C ALA A 373 -4.43 -5.95 -9.39
N GLU A 374 -3.79 -5.98 -8.24
CA GLU A 374 -4.37 -6.30 -6.93
C GLU A 374 -4.83 -5.02 -6.21
N GLU A 375 -5.21 -5.17 -4.94
CA GLU A 375 -5.62 -4.07 -4.10
C GLU A 375 -4.48 -3.03 -3.94
N VAL A 376 -4.79 -1.76 -4.18
CA VAL A 376 -3.91 -0.61 -3.98
C VAL A 376 -4.26 0.07 -2.68
N GLU A 377 -3.27 0.41 -1.88
CA GLU A 377 -3.41 1.18 -0.66
C GLU A 377 -3.00 2.64 -0.91
N LEU A 378 -3.89 3.56 -0.59
CA LEU A 378 -3.64 5.01 -0.64
C LEU A 378 -3.78 5.62 0.76
N GLN A 379 -2.95 6.59 1.06
CA GLN A 379 -2.95 7.34 2.30
C GLN A 379 -3.37 8.78 2.01
N LEU A 380 -4.48 9.21 2.60
CA LEU A 380 -5.10 10.49 2.29
C LEU A 380 -5.24 11.37 3.55
N GLY A 381 -4.99 12.67 3.38
CA GLY A 381 -5.25 13.67 4.41
C GLY A 381 -5.76 14.97 3.80
N CYS A 382 -6.79 15.56 4.41
CA CYS A 382 -7.31 16.87 4.02
C CYS A 382 -7.70 17.69 5.26
N ALA A 383 -8.18 18.92 5.05
CA ALA A 383 -8.64 19.76 6.14
C ALA A 383 -9.79 19.09 6.91
N THR A 384 -9.88 19.38 8.21
CA THR A 384 -10.84 18.77 9.15
C THR A 384 -12.27 18.79 8.63
N GLY A 385 -12.97 17.66 8.73
CA GLY A 385 -14.38 17.52 8.37
C GLY A 385 -14.65 17.42 6.87
N HIS A 386 -13.63 17.30 6.04
CA HIS A 386 -13.80 17.13 4.59
C HIS A 386 -13.89 15.66 4.19
N LYS A 387 -14.64 15.41 3.13
CA LYS A 387 -14.74 14.10 2.48
C LYS A 387 -13.92 14.12 1.21
N VAL A 388 -13.25 13.02 0.97
CA VAL A 388 -12.56 12.74 -0.28
C VAL A 388 -13.38 11.71 -1.05
N PHE A 389 -13.37 11.81 -2.36
CA PHE A 389 -14.09 10.89 -3.24
C PHE A 389 -13.09 10.23 -4.18
N ILE A 390 -13.18 8.91 -4.33
CA ILE A 390 -12.24 8.13 -5.13
C ILE A 390 -12.99 7.39 -6.24
N ASP A 391 -12.54 7.63 -7.46
CA ASP A 391 -12.89 6.84 -8.64
C ASP A 391 -11.74 5.87 -8.93
N TRP A 392 -11.95 4.60 -8.72
CA TRP A 392 -10.95 3.56 -8.95
C TRP A 392 -10.80 3.19 -10.44
N GLY A 393 -11.50 3.88 -11.34
CA GLY A 393 -11.49 3.60 -12.78
C GLY A 393 -12.15 2.28 -13.15
N ASP A 394 -12.96 1.70 -12.26
CA ASP A 394 -13.60 0.40 -12.39
C ASP A 394 -15.04 0.49 -12.94
N GLY A 395 -15.49 1.70 -13.26
CA GLY A 395 -16.85 1.99 -13.73
C GLY A 395 -17.90 1.92 -12.61
N MET A 396 -17.48 1.72 -11.38
CA MET A 396 -18.36 1.75 -10.20
C MET A 396 -18.58 3.19 -9.73
N PRO A 397 -19.61 3.43 -8.91
CA PRO A 397 -19.78 4.73 -8.26
C PRO A 397 -18.56 5.11 -7.43
N VAL A 398 -18.28 6.40 -7.43
CA VAL A 398 -17.16 7.00 -6.71
C VAL A 398 -17.29 6.71 -5.21
N GLU A 399 -16.26 6.18 -4.61
CA GLU A 399 -16.21 5.89 -3.18
C GLU A 399 -16.11 7.19 -2.38
N THR A 400 -16.89 7.29 -1.31
CA THR A 400 -16.83 8.44 -0.39
C THR A 400 -16.06 8.03 0.86
N VAL A 401 -14.96 8.72 1.13
CA VAL A 401 -14.10 8.50 2.29
C VAL A 401 -14.22 9.66 3.26
N GLU A 402 -14.52 9.37 4.50
CA GLU A 402 -14.42 10.35 5.57
C GLU A 402 -12.97 10.42 6.04
N ILE A 403 -12.34 11.57 5.87
CA ILE A 403 -10.98 11.79 6.31
C ILE A 403 -10.98 12.10 7.80
N ASN A 404 -10.30 11.27 8.56
CA ASN A 404 -10.05 11.52 9.97
C ASN A 404 -9.23 12.81 10.14
N ASP A 405 -9.35 13.45 11.29
CA ASP A 405 -8.62 14.67 11.61
C ASP A 405 -7.10 14.39 11.59
N SER A 406 -6.50 14.63 10.45
CA SER A 406 -5.07 14.37 10.20
C SER A 406 -4.19 15.62 10.37
N LEU A 407 -4.81 16.73 10.82
CA LEU A 407 -4.26 18.05 10.58
C LEU A 407 -3.50 18.69 11.68
N ALA A 408 -3.56 18.16 12.84
CA ALA A 408 -3.08 18.93 13.99
C ALA A 408 -1.58 19.25 13.91
N VAL A 409 -0.80 18.66 12.95
CA VAL A 409 0.63 18.75 13.20
C VAL A 409 1.53 18.69 11.95
N PHE A 410 1.56 19.71 11.12
CA PHE A 410 2.77 20.05 10.41
C PHE A 410 3.84 20.45 11.45
N GLY A 411 4.83 19.58 11.67
CA GLY A 411 5.94 19.85 12.58
C GLY A 411 6.07 18.95 13.80
N GLN A 412 5.11 18.08 14.10
CA GLN A 412 5.24 17.03 15.13
C GLN A 412 4.84 15.67 14.53
N ASN A 413 5.60 14.61 14.79
CA ASN A 413 5.57 13.26 14.23
C ASN A 413 4.23 12.47 14.37
N THR A 414 3.08 13.07 14.21
CA THR A 414 1.78 12.43 14.50
C THR A 414 0.74 12.55 13.38
N MET A 415 1.16 12.76 12.13
CA MET A 415 0.21 12.65 11.02
C MET A 415 -0.26 11.19 10.89
N LYS A 416 -1.55 10.98 11.05
CA LYS A 416 -2.21 9.69 10.78
C LYS A 416 -3.11 9.87 9.57
N PRO A 417 -2.61 9.64 8.36
CA PRO A 417 -3.45 9.68 7.17
C PRO A 417 -4.54 8.62 7.25
N THR A 418 -5.66 8.88 6.61
CA THR A 418 -6.69 7.86 6.41
C THR A 418 -6.21 6.90 5.33
N VAL A 419 -6.16 5.62 5.65
CA VAL A 419 -5.80 4.56 4.71
C VAL A 419 -7.04 4.11 3.96
N VAL A 420 -6.94 4.04 2.65
CA VAL A 420 -8.02 3.60 1.75
C VAL A 420 -7.48 2.54 0.81
N THR A 421 -8.24 1.48 0.59
CA THR A 421 -7.85 0.40 -0.31
C THR A 421 -8.90 0.18 -1.40
N GLY A 422 -8.45 -0.15 -2.60
CA GLY A 422 -9.33 -0.50 -3.72
C GLY A 422 -8.58 -1.17 -4.85
N THR A 423 -9.32 -1.83 -5.74
CA THR A 423 -8.74 -2.51 -6.90
C THR A 423 -8.97 -1.67 -8.15
N PRO A 424 -7.92 -1.01 -8.68
CA PRO A 424 -8.06 -0.17 -9.87
C PRO A 424 -8.29 -1.00 -11.13
N LYS A 425 -9.10 -0.46 -12.05
CA LYS A 425 -9.28 -1.01 -13.42
C LYS A 425 -9.00 0.06 -14.49
N GLY A 426 -8.47 1.20 -14.09
CA GLY A 426 -8.14 2.32 -14.94
C GLY A 426 -7.43 3.42 -14.15
N THR A 427 -7.47 4.64 -14.66
CA THR A 427 -6.92 5.80 -13.94
C THR A 427 -7.70 6.03 -12.64
N ILE A 428 -7.00 6.02 -11.53
CA ILE A 428 -7.54 6.40 -10.23
C ILE A 428 -7.64 7.92 -10.19
N LYS A 429 -8.81 8.45 -9.77
CA LYS A 429 -9.04 9.88 -9.62
C LYS A 429 -9.51 10.18 -8.21
N ILE A 430 -8.87 11.14 -7.58
CA ILE A 430 -9.16 11.56 -6.21
C ILE A 430 -9.67 12.99 -6.27
N TYR A 431 -10.91 13.17 -5.84
CA TYR A 431 -11.58 14.48 -5.79
C TYR A 431 -11.64 14.92 -4.33
N GLY A 432 -11.03 16.03 -4.03
CA GLY A 432 -11.01 16.59 -2.69
C GLY A 432 -10.48 18.02 -2.74
N ARG A 433 -11.17 18.93 -2.07
CA ARG A 433 -10.62 20.26 -1.79
C ARG A 433 -9.63 20.11 -0.64
N ASP A 434 -8.65 20.96 -0.59
CA ASP A 434 -7.75 21.08 0.55
C ASP A 434 -7.02 19.75 0.91
N MET A 435 -6.57 19.02 -0.13
CA MET A 435 -5.72 17.86 0.04
C MET A 435 -4.37 18.31 0.62
N LEU A 436 -4.02 17.81 1.80
CA LEU A 436 -2.81 18.19 2.54
C LEU A 436 -1.76 17.08 2.56
N TYR A 437 -2.20 15.83 2.45
CA TYR A 437 -1.35 14.65 2.47
C TYR A 437 -1.81 13.67 1.39
N PHE A 438 -0.84 13.16 0.64
CA PHE A 438 -1.03 12.03 -0.24
C PHE A 438 0.12 11.03 -0.11
N GLY A 439 -0.22 9.74 0.03
CA GLY A 439 0.72 8.63 0.04
C GLY A 439 0.25 7.46 -0.81
N ALA A 440 1.22 6.84 -1.51
CA ALA A 440 1.05 5.62 -2.31
C ALA A 440 2.39 4.86 -2.32
N ASP A 441 2.72 4.26 -1.17
CA ASP A 441 3.98 3.56 -0.94
C ASP A 441 3.91 2.16 -1.56
N GLU A 442 4.90 1.76 -2.39
CA GLU A 442 4.98 0.42 -2.99
C GLU A 442 3.71 0.01 -3.78
N GLN A 443 3.07 0.96 -4.48
CA GLN A 443 1.82 0.71 -5.21
C GLN A 443 2.02 0.56 -6.72
N GLU A 444 3.25 0.37 -7.19
CA GLU A 444 3.59 0.24 -8.62
C GLU A 444 3.05 1.40 -9.48
N VAL A 445 2.99 2.61 -8.91
CA VAL A 445 2.50 3.80 -9.60
C VAL A 445 3.43 4.16 -10.76
N THR A 446 2.88 4.30 -11.96
CA THR A 446 3.62 4.62 -13.18
C THR A 446 3.51 6.09 -13.58
N SER A 447 2.44 6.74 -13.18
CA SER A 447 2.25 8.20 -13.36
C SER A 447 1.35 8.76 -12.29
N ILE A 448 1.62 10.01 -11.91
CA ILE A 448 0.80 10.77 -10.97
C ILE A 448 0.75 12.23 -11.39
N ASP A 449 -0.43 12.84 -11.30
CA ASP A 449 -0.62 14.29 -11.41
C ASP A 449 -1.21 14.81 -10.09
N VAL A 450 -0.45 15.67 -9.42
CA VAL A 450 -0.82 16.34 -8.18
C VAL A 450 -0.98 17.86 -8.36
N THR A 451 -0.86 18.35 -9.57
CA THR A 451 -0.80 19.80 -9.88
C THR A 451 -2.05 20.58 -9.48
N LYS A 452 -3.18 19.90 -9.29
CA LYS A 452 -4.44 20.48 -8.82
C LYS A 452 -4.59 20.43 -7.29
N ALA A 453 -3.77 19.66 -6.61
CA ALA A 453 -3.73 19.59 -5.15
C ALA A 453 -2.84 20.71 -4.57
N VAL A 454 -3.19 21.96 -4.83
CA VAL A 454 -2.35 23.14 -4.54
C VAL A 454 -2.02 23.35 -3.05
N GLN A 455 -2.78 22.75 -2.15
CA GLN A 455 -2.54 22.81 -0.70
C GLN A 455 -1.74 21.63 -0.17
N LEU A 456 -1.27 20.73 -1.06
CA LEU A 456 -0.55 19.54 -0.67
C LEU A 456 0.74 19.89 0.07
N GLY A 457 0.83 19.45 1.33
CA GLY A 457 1.99 19.67 2.19
C GLY A 457 2.91 18.46 2.27
N VAL A 458 2.37 17.24 2.07
CA VAL A 458 3.13 16.00 2.09
C VAL A 458 2.78 15.16 0.88
N LEU A 459 3.81 14.81 0.11
CA LEU A 459 3.73 13.86 -0.99
C LEU A 459 4.65 12.68 -0.70
N LYS A 460 4.09 11.47 -0.63
CA LYS A 460 4.79 10.25 -0.29
C LYS A 460 4.53 9.16 -1.34
N VAL A 461 5.47 8.95 -2.23
CA VAL A 461 5.36 8.02 -3.37
C VAL A 461 6.65 7.17 -3.55
N PRO A 462 7.24 6.65 -2.46
CA PRO A 462 8.44 5.85 -2.55
C PRO A 462 8.17 4.50 -3.20
N THR A 463 9.23 3.85 -3.69
CA THR A 463 9.24 2.48 -4.21
C THR A 463 8.15 2.25 -5.26
N ASN A 464 8.14 3.13 -6.28
CA ASN A 464 7.20 3.07 -7.40
C ASN A 464 7.94 3.02 -8.76
N LYS A 465 7.22 3.27 -9.85
CA LYS A 465 7.76 3.23 -11.22
C LYS A 465 7.62 4.60 -11.92
N LEU A 466 7.69 5.69 -11.14
CA LEU A 466 7.52 7.05 -11.66
C LEU A 466 8.72 7.47 -12.49
N GLY A 467 8.53 7.79 -13.78
CA GLY A 467 9.54 8.38 -14.65
C GLY A 467 9.63 9.91 -14.54
N GLU A 468 8.54 10.54 -14.09
CA GLU A 468 8.43 11.98 -13.86
C GLU A 468 7.55 12.28 -12.65
N LEU A 469 7.80 13.41 -11.99
CA LEU A 469 7.01 13.93 -10.90
C LEU A 469 6.92 15.46 -11.00
N ASN A 470 5.73 15.96 -11.34
CA ASN A 470 5.46 17.38 -11.48
C ASN A 470 4.83 17.96 -10.21
N VAL A 471 5.55 18.83 -9.51
CA VAL A 471 5.13 19.51 -8.29
C VAL A 471 5.10 21.04 -8.43
N THR A 472 5.11 21.57 -9.67
CA THR A 472 5.23 23.01 -9.93
C THR A 472 4.10 23.86 -9.39
N ASN A 473 2.93 23.29 -9.07
CA ASN A 473 1.79 24.01 -8.48
C ASN A 473 1.62 23.74 -6.97
N ASN A 474 2.54 23.02 -6.34
CA ASN A 474 2.40 22.58 -4.97
C ASN A 474 3.30 23.39 -4.02
N GLU A 475 3.11 24.71 -3.99
CA GLU A 475 3.92 25.67 -3.21
C GLU A 475 3.87 25.42 -1.68
N GLU A 476 2.88 24.66 -1.22
CA GLU A 476 2.70 24.31 0.19
C GLU A 476 3.46 23.04 0.61
N LEU A 477 4.22 22.38 -0.28
CA LEU A 477 4.95 21.15 0.05
C LEU A 477 6.06 21.39 1.08
N TYR A 478 5.97 20.66 2.20
CA TYR A 478 6.99 20.59 3.25
C TYR A 478 7.82 19.29 3.16
N TYR A 479 7.21 18.20 2.68
CA TYR A 479 7.81 16.88 2.63
C TYR A 479 7.56 16.22 1.29
N ILE A 480 8.63 15.77 0.63
CA ILE A 480 8.60 14.93 -0.57
C ILE A 480 9.40 13.66 -0.29
N TYR A 481 8.74 12.51 -0.36
CA TYR A 481 9.33 11.17 -0.34
C TYR A 481 9.07 10.51 -1.69
N ALA A 482 10.10 10.39 -2.51
CA ALA A 482 10.04 9.85 -3.87
C ALA A 482 11.25 8.94 -4.16
N GLU A 483 11.82 8.35 -3.10
CA GLU A 483 12.90 7.39 -3.20
C GLU A 483 12.49 6.13 -3.96
N GLU A 484 13.48 5.42 -4.55
CA GLU A 484 13.26 4.17 -5.28
C GLU A 484 12.22 4.31 -6.40
N ASN A 485 12.47 5.22 -7.34
CA ASN A 485 11.67 5.44 -8.54
C ASN A 485 12.56 5.49 -9.79
N GLU A 486 12.02 5.92 -10.92
CA GLU A 486 12.74 6.06 -12.18
C GLU A 486 12.88 7.52 -12.62
N LEU A 487 12.80 8.47 -11.67
CA LEU A 487 12.78 9.91 -11.96
C LEU A 487 14.08 10.37 -12.63
N SER A 488 13.98 10.95 -13.82
CA SER A 488 15.09 11.58 -14.54
C SER A 488 15.23 13.07 -14.24
N ALA A 489 14.17 13.71 -13.77
CA ALA A 489 14.14 15.11 -13.34
C ALA A 489 13.11 15.30 -12.20
N LEU A 490 13.38 16.30 -11.34
CA LEU A 490 12.45 16.78 -10.33
C LEU A 490 12.63 18.30 -10.22
N ASP A 491 11.60 19.06 -10.54
CA ASP A 491 11.59 20.52 -10.43
C ASP A 491 11.03 20.93 -9.06
N ALA A 492 11.92 21.36 -8.16
CA ALA A 492 11.57 21.83 -6.83
C ALA A 492 11.56 23.37 -6.72
N THR A 493 11.73 24.11 -7.83
CA THR A 493 11.81 25.58 -7.83
C THR A 493 10.54 26.28 -7.35
N HIS A 494 9.41 25.54 -7.30
CA HIS A 494 8.13 26.03 -6.82
C HIS A 494 7.75 25.51 -5.42
N CYS A 495 8.72 24.95 -4.67
CA CYS A 495 8.48 24.39 -3.34
C CYS A 495 9.28 25.18 -2.24
N PRO A 496 8.97 26.47 -2.00
CA PRO A 496 9.75 27.31 -1.09
C PRO A 496 9.67 26.88 0.39
N LYS A 497 8.66 26.10 0.76
CA LYS A 497 8.44 25.60 2.13
C LYS A 497 9.04 24.22 2.37
N LEU A 498 9.79 23.68 1.43
CA LEU A 498 10.31 22.32 1.49
C LEU A 498 11.34 22.17 2.61
N ILE A 499 11.05 21.31 3.57
CA ILE A 499 11.90 20.99 4.73
C ILE A 499 12.60 19.63 4.54
N TRP A 500 11.97 18.70 3.86
CA TRP A 500 12.46 17.35 3.67
C TRP A 500 12.30 16.89 2.22
N LEU A 501 13.39 16.49 1.61
CA LEU A 501 13.42 15.88 0.29
C LEU A 501 14.18 14.56 0.33
N SER A 502 13.51 13.46 0.04
CA SER A 502 14.09 12.14 -0.19
C SER A 502 13.75 11.71 -1.60
N ALA A 503 14.76 11.63 -2.47
CA ALA A 503 14.66 11.16 -3.85
C ALA A 503 15.91 10.32 -4.22
N ASN A 504 16.43 9.56 -3.24
CA ASN A 504 17.51 8.61 -3.48
C ASN A 504 17.02 7.45 -4.34
N GLU A 505 17.98 6.74 -4.97
CA GLU A 505 17.71 5.60 -5.85
C GLU A 505 16.75 5.98 -7.00
N ASN A 506 17.19 7.01 -7.76
CA ASN A 506 16.52 7.52 -8.97
C ASN A 506 17.53 7.69 -10.10
N LYS A 507 17.15 8.39 -11.17
CA LYS A 507 17.99 8.65 -12.34
C LYS A 507 18.20 10.16 -12.55
N LEU A 508 18.15 10.97 -11.47
CA LEU A 508 18.27 12.42 -11.55
C LEU A 508 19.66 12.84 -12.05
N GLU A 509 19.72 13.57 -13.16
CA GLU A 509 20.95 14.13 -13.71
C GLU A 509 21.25 15.54 -13.15
N SER A 510 20.22 16.26 -12.75
CA SER A 510 20.28 17.58 -12.11
C SER A 510 19.07 17.81 -11.23
N ILE A 511 19.19 18.76 -10.29
CA ILE A 511 18.07 19.28 -9.50
C ILE A 511 18.36 20.75 -9.16
N ASP A 512 17.31 21.59 -9.23
CA ASP A 512 17.37 22.98 -8.81
C ASP A 512 16.68 23.12 -7.43
N LEU A 513 17.44 23.54 -6.44
CA LEU A 513 16.99 23.76 -5.06
C LEU A 513 17.05 25.24 -4.65
N THR A 514 17.21 26.15 -5.60
CA THR A 514 17.42 27.60 -5.33
C THR A 514 16.24 28.27 -4.65
N ALA A 515 15.04 27.67 -4.66
CA ALA A 515 13.88 28.14 -3.92
C ALA A 515 13.75 27.51 -2.51
N CYS A 516 14.53 26.47 -2.16
CA CYS A 516 14.31 25.63 -0.99
C CYS A 516 15.18 26.10 0.21
N SER A 517 15.01 27.36 0.66
CA SER A 517 15.81 27.93 1.73
C SER A 517 15.62 27.24 3.10
N ASP A 518 14.44 26.67 3.34
CA ASP A 518 14.06 26.03 4.62
C ASP A 518 14.41 24.53 4.65
N LEU A 519 15.11 24.05 3.61
CA LEU A 519 15.45 22.63 3.47
C LEU A 519 16.37 22.18 4.61
N TYR A 520 15.88 21.23 5.41
CA TYR A 520 16.59 20.67 6.56
C TYR A 520 17.17 19.27 6.28
N ASN A 521 16.42 18.39 5.61
CA ASN A 521 16.86 17.03 5.30
C ASN A 521 16.88 16.80 3.79
N LEU A 522 18.05 16.40 3.29
CA LEU A 522 18.25 16.11 1.87
C LEU A 522 18.86 14.73 1.69
N ASN A 523 18.18 13.85 0.94
CA ASN A 523 18.71 12.58 0.49
C ASN A 523 18.54 12.44 -1.03
N LEU A 524 19.66 12.57 -1.77
CA LEU A 524 19.76 12.38 -3.22
C LEU A 524 20.83 11.33 -3.56
N SER A 525 21.16 10.44 -2.62
CA SER A 525 22.10 9.35 -2.88
C SER A 525 21.59 8.43 -3.98
N GLU A 526 22.52 7.76 -4.69
CA GLU A 526 22.20 6.82 -5.77
C GLU A 526 21.39 7.45 -6.90
N ASN A 527 21.96 8.53 -7.47
CA ASN A 527 21.46 9.26 -8.65
C ASN A 527 22.58 9.48 -9.66
N LEU A 528 22.36 10.34 -10.67
CA LEU A 528 23.31 10.63 -11.74
C LEU A 528 23.82 12.07 -11.70
N LEU A 529 23.63 12.77 -10.59
CA LEU A 529 23.97 14.21 -10.46
C LEU A 529 25.45 14.47 -10.75
N SER A 530 25.73 15.47 -11.62
CA SER A 530 27.09 15.93 -11.94
C SER A 530 27.52 17.15 -11.12
N SER A 531 26.56 17.95 -10.67
CA SER A 531 26.75 19.10 -9.78
C SER A 531 25.50 19.33 -8.94
N ILE A 532 25.63 20.07 -7.85
CA ILE A 532 24.49 20.51 -7.04
C ILE A 532 24.79 21.85 -6.40
N ASP A 533 23.79 22.76 -6.41
CA ASP A 533 23.86 24.05 -5.71
C ASP A 533 22.99 24.00 -4.45
N LEU A 534 23.66 24.11 -3.27
CA LEU A 534 23.03 24.14 -1.96
C LEU A 534 23.20 25.52 -1.29
N SER A 535 23.62 26.54 -2.05
CA SER A 535 24.02 27.87 -1.52
C SER A 535 22.95 28.56 -0.70
N VAL A 536 21.65 28.27 -0.97
CA VAL A 536 20.52 28.87 -0.24
C VAL A 536 20.06 28.03 0.96
N CYS A 537 20.48 26.75 1.09
CA CYS A 537 20.00 25.80 2.08
C CYS A 537 20.70 25.97 3.43
N ASN A 538 20.53 27.13 4.09
CA ASN A 538 21.26 27.52 5.30
C ASN A 538 20.87 26.71 6.54
N ASP A 539 19.73 26.05 6.54
CA ASP A 539 19.24 25.22 7.66
C ASP A 539 19.50 23.73 7.46
N LEU A 540 20.18 23.36 6.39
CA LEU A 540 20.43 21.97 6.04
C LEU A 540 21.11 21.22 7.19
N GLY A 541 20.48 20.13 7.63
CA GLY A 541 20.97 19.21 8.66
C GLY A 541 21.65 17.99 8.02
N PRO A 542 20.99 16.82 7.95
CA PRO A 542 21.52 15.67 7.26
C PRO A 542 21.46 15.86 5.74
N CYS A 543 22.61 15.70 5.06
CA CYS A 543 22.72 15.79 3.60
C CYS A 543 23.40 14.53 3.07
N ARG A 544 22.73 13.77 2.22
CA ARG A 544 23.22 12.53 1.61
C ARG A 544 23.24 12.68 0.08
N LEU A 545 24.44 12.65 -0.49
CA LEU A 545 24.72 12.82 -1.91
C LEU A 545 25.61 11.69 -2.44
N SER A 546 25.80 10.63 -1.67
CA SER A 546 26.67 9.51 -2.05
C SER A 546 26.17 8.77 -3.28
N ASN A 547 27.09 8.10 -4.00
CA ASN A 547 26.78 7.33 -5.20
C ASN A 547 26.12 8.19 -6.31
N ASN A 548 26.80 9.29 -6.68
CA ASN A 548 26.46 10.16 -7.80
C ASN A 548 27.67 10.37 -8.71
N ASN A 549 27.59 11.32 -9.65
CA ASN A 549 28.67 11.71 -10.53
C ASN A 549 29.23 13.11 -10.20
N LEU A 550 29.03 13.61 -8.97
CA LEU A 550 29.33 14.98 -8.59
C LEU A 550 30.83 15.32 -8.78
N GLU A 551 31.07 16.36 -9.54
CA GLU A 551 32.39 17.00 -9.71
C GLU A 551 32.48 18.32 -8.92
N GLU A 552 31.34 18.93 -8.61
CA GLU A 552 31.21 20.18 -7.88
C GLU A 552 29.99 20.17 -6.94
N ILE A 553 30.13 20.78 -5.77
CA ILE A 553 29.07 21.09 -4.82
C ILE A 553 29.22 22.53 -4.38
N ILE A 554 28.23 23.37 -4.69
CA ILE A 554 28.18 24.74 -4.14
C ILE A 554 27.52 24.67 -2.79
N MET A 555 28.32 24.93 -1.76
CA MET A 555 27.87 24.86 -0.36
C MET A 555 27.25 26.20 0.08
N PRO A 556 26.38 26.21 1.12
CA PRO A 556 25.94 27.43 1.78
C PRO A 556 27.13 28.26 2.28
N SER A 557 26.89 29.54 2.58
CA SER A 557 27.92 30.45 3.08
C SER A 557 28.69 29.83 4.25
N GLU A 558 29.97 30.17 4.36
CA GLU A 558 30.93 29.51 5.24
C GLU A 558 30.41 29.27 6.67
N GLY A 559 30.51 28.02 7.15
CA GLY A 559 30.21 27.59 8.51
C GLY A 559 28.75 27.33 8.85
N VAL A 560 27.78 27.61 7.96
CA VAL A 560 26.35 27.56 8.31
C VAL A 560 25.79 26.15 8.19
N ALA A 561 25.99 25.47 7.08
CA ALA A 561 25.38 24.14 6.80
C ALA A 561 26.32 23.22 5.99
N PRO A 562 26.14 21.89 6.00
CA PRO A 562 25.19 21.14 6.81
C PRO A 562 25.51 21.14 8.31
N LYS A 563 24.44 21.14 9.14
CA LYS A 563 24.55 21.24 10.61
C LYS A 563 24.84 19.91 11.30
N THR A 564 24.60 18.77 10.64
CA THR A 564 24.73 17.46 11.29
C THR A 564 25.65 16.49 10.54
N THR A 565 25.31 16.09 9.32
CA THR A 565 26.07 15.11 8.55
C THR A 565 26.08 15.47 7.07
N LEU A 566 27.20 15.19 6.40
CA LEU A 566 27.34 15.26 4.96
C LEU A 566 27.98 13.98 4.44
N ASP A 567 27.29 13.27 3.55
CA ASP A 567 27.81 12.07 2.88
C ASP A 567 27.93 12.34 1.38
N VAL A 568 29.16 12.44 0.88
CA VAL A 568 29.50 12.67 -0.54
C VAL A 568 30.43 11.59 -1.09
N LYS A 569 30.53 10.43 -0.43
CA LYS A 569 31.35 9.30 -0.93
C LYS A 569 30.86 8.80 -2.28
N ASN A 570 31.75 8.07 -3.00
CA ASN A 570 31.43 7.48 -4.32
C ASN A 570 30.92 8.53 -5.33
N ASN A 571 31.61 9.67 -5.42
CA ASN A 571 31.40 10.71 -6.43
C ASN A 571 32.69 10.91 -7.25
N ARG A 572 32.77 12.01 -8.01
CA ARG A 572 33.94 12.41 -8.81
C ARG A 572 34.62 13.66 -8.28
N LEU A 573 34.40 13.97 -6.99
CA LEU A 573 34.96 15.14 -6.36
C LEU A 573 36.49 15.01 -6.25
N LYS A 574 37.18 16.10 -6.47
CA LYS A 574 38.63 16.26 -6.31
C LYS A 574 38.94 16.74 -4.91
N ILE A 575 40.21 16.68 -4.47
CA ILE A 575 40.65 17.27 -3.18
C ILE A 575 40.28 18.76 -3.15
N SER A 576 40.46 19.48 -4.28
CA SER A 576 40.13 20.89 -4.44
C SER A 576 38.64 21.23 -4.41
N THR A 577 37.75 20.26 -4.79
CA THR A 577 36.30 20.49 -4.86
C THR A 577 35.52 19.79 -3.75
N LEU A 578 36.18 18.99 -2.93
CA LEU A 578 35.58 18.40 -1.74
C LEU A 578 35.14 19.45 -0.74
N PRO A 579 33.92 19.34 -0.17
CA PRO A 579 33.42 20.29 0.80
C PRO A 579 34.24 20.28 2.11
N LYS A 580 34.40 21.45 2.71
CA LYS A 580 35.00 21.60 4.04
C LYS A 580 34.04 21.12 5.12
N LYS A 581 34.59 20.73 6.30
CA LYS A 581 33.81 20.54 7.50
C LYS A 581 33.18 21.88 7.92
N THR A 582 31.91 21.89 8.23
CA THR A 582 31.20 23.06 8.75
C THR A 582 31.29 23.14 10.28
N GLU A 583 31.08 24.34 10.85
CA GLU A 583 31.05 24.55 12.31
C GLU A 583 29.94 23.75 13.00
N GLY A 584 28.79 23.54 12.32
CA GLY A 584 27.67 22.74 12.82
C GLY A 584 27.98 21.25 12.95
N MET A 585 28.98 20.73 12.27
CA MET A 585 29.43 19.35 12.40
C MET A 585 30.28 19.17 13.65
N SER A 586 29.74 18.51 14.69
CA SER A 586 30.42 18.31 15.98
C SER A 586 31.73 17.51 15.91
N SER A 587 31.99 16.81 14.82
CA SER A 587 33.24 16.07 14.59
C SER A 587 33.49 15.84 13.08
N ALA A 588 34.76 15.65 12.73
CA ALA A 588 35.19 15.27 11.38
C ALA A 588 34.60 13.94 10.89
N SER A 589 34.11 13.08 11.80
CA SER A 589 33.45 11.82 11.43
C SER A 589 32.09 12.01 10.78
N ARG A 590 31.49 13.18 10.91
CA ARG A 590 30.19 13.52 10.29
C ARG A 590 30.29 13.91 8.82
N LEU A 591 31.52 14.13 8.31
CA LEU A 591 31.78 14.27 6.86
C LEU A 591 32.27 12.92 6.33
N THR A 592 31.49 12.31 5.42
CA THR A 592 31.84 11.08 4.71
C THR A 592 32.13 11.43 3.25
N TYR A 593 33.37 11.27 2.84
CA TYR A 593 33.87 11.72 1.53
C TYR A 593 34.66 10.64 0.76
N ALA A 594 35.04 9.56 1.39
CA ALA A 594 35.83 8.50 0.77
C ALA A 594 35.05 7.20 0.63
N PRO A 595 35.21 6.42 -0.45
CA PRO A 595 36.08 6.74 -1.60
C PRO A 595 35.49 7.78 -2.57
N GLN A 596 36.33 8.27 -3.49
CA GLN A 596 35.95 9.04 -4.68
C GLN A 596 36.41 8.31 -5.95
N ALA A 597 35.80 8.62 -7.10
CA ALA A 597 36.29 8.17 -8.40
C ALA A 597 37.71 8.70 -8.65
N PRO A 598 38.56 8.00 -9.39
CA PRO A 598 39.90 8.47 -9.70
C PRO A 598 39.89 9.80 -10.44
N TYR A 599 40.84 10.68 -10.10
CA TYR A 599 41.12 11.89 -10.87
C TYR A 599 41.49 11.52 -12.29
N VAL A 600 40.76 12.00 -13.28
CA VAL A 600 40.93 11.59 -14.69
C VAL A 600 42.13 12.30 -15.30
N LEU A 601 43.11 11.55 -15.78
CA LEU A 601 44.20 11.99 -16.61
C LEU A 601 44.11 11.36 -18.03
N PRO A 602 44.79 11.94 -19.04
CA PRO A 602 44.92 11.32 -20.34
C PRO A 602 45.47 9.90 -20.25
N LYS A 603 45.00 9.00 -21.09
CA LYS A 603 45.43 7.59 -21.09
C LYS A 603 46.93 7.43 -21.38
N ASP A 604 47.44 8.23 -22.29
CA ASP A 604 48.84 8.30 -22.72
C ASP A 604 49.38 9.71 -22.48
N ILE A 605 50.58 9.80 -21.92
CA ILE A 605 51.29 11.06 -21.68
C ILE A 605 52.70 10.90 -22.23
N THR A 606 53.12 11.80 -23.11
CA THR A 606 54.47 11.79 -23.65
C THR A 606 55.45 12.33 -22.60
N ALA A 607 56.57 11.63 -22.36
CA ALA A 607 57.62 12.11 -21.46
C ALA A 607 58.09 13.51 -21.90
N GLY A 608 58.35 14.37 -20.91
CA GLY A 608 58.54 15.79 -21.09
C GLY A 608 57.28 16.65 -21.10
N THR A 609 56.09 16.04 -21.25
CA THR A 609 54.82 16.76 -21.09
C THR A 609 54.52 17.02 -19.63
N VAL A 610 53.99 18.19 -19.35
CA VAL A 610 53.60 18.61 -17.98
C VAL A 610 52.28 17.93 -17.57
N VAL A 611 52.25 17.33 -16.43
CA VAL A 611 51.02 16.86 -15.71
C VAL A 611 50.81 17.85 -14.57
N ASP A 612 49.76 18.65 -14.66
CA ASP A 612 49.44 19.66 -13.65
C ASP A 612 48.36 19.17 -12.70
N LEU A 613 48.74 18.93 -11.46
CA LEU A 613 47.87 18.61 -10.31
C LEU A 613 47.97 19.69 -9.23
N SER A 614 48.44 20.91 -9.59
CA SER A 614 48.66 22.02 -8.64
C SER A 614 47.33 22.49 -7.99
N SER A 615 46.20 22.32 -8.66
CA SER A 615 44.88 22.57 -8.07
C SER A 615 44.60 21.74 -6.83
N GLU A 616 45.22 20.56 -6.71
CA GLU A 616 45.06 19.64 -5.62
C GLU A 616 46.12 19.83 -4.51
N LEU A 617 47.02 20.79 -4.65
CA LEU A 617 48.17 20.98 -3.75
C LEU A 617 47.77 21.41 -2.34
N LYS A 618 46.74 22.25 -2.25
CA LYS A 618 46.30 22.88 -1.01
C LYS A 618 44.82 22.59 -0.74
N ALA A 619 44.47 22.20 0.49
CA ALA A 619 43.07 21.98 0.87
C ALA A 619 42.87 22.24 2.39
N PHE A 620 41.67 22.64 2.76
CA PHE A 620 41.24 22.78 4.17
C PHE A 620 40.54 21.52 4.71
N GLY A 621 39.56 21.00 4.03
CA GLY A 621 38.86 19.75 4.35
C GLY A 621 38.30 19.70 5.77
N VAL A 622 38.73 18.69 6.56
CA VAL A 622 38.35 18.51 7.98
C VAL A 622 39.38 19.14 8.94
N SER A 623 40.44 19.74 8.41
CA SER A 623 41.48 20.45 9.17
C SER A 623 41.04 21.89 9.43
N ASP A 624 41.46 22.45 10.55
CA ASP A 624 41.22 23.86 10.88
C ASP A 624 42.24 24.80 10.18
N LYS A 625 43.16 24.25 9.42
CA LYS A 625 44.17 24.99 8.64
C LYS A 625 44.29 24.39 7.22
N GLU A 626 44.93 25.17 6.35
CA GLU A 626 45.28 24.71 5.02
C GLU A 626 46.36 23.61 5.11
N GLU A 627 46.12 22.49 4.53
CA GLU A 627 47.02 21.34 4.47
C GLU A 627 47.60 21.15 3.07
N THR A 628 48.83 20.70 2.99
CA THR A 628 49.49 20.41 1.71
C THR A 628 49.30 18.93 1.34
N THR A 629 48.96 18.69 0.06
CA THR A 629 48.84 17.35 -0.49
C THR A 629 50.22 16.80 -0.85
N THR A 630 50.42 15.54 -0.50
CA THR A 630 51.61 14.78 -0.92
C THR A 630 51.24 13.87 -2.08
N TYR A 631 52.12 13.76 -3.05
CA TYR A 631 51.93 13.01 -4.27
C TYR A 631 52.89 11.82 -4.32
N THR A 632 52.40 10.66 -4.73
CA THR A 632 53.25 9.47 -4.90
C THR A 632 52.87 8.76 -6.17
N TRP A 633 53.67 8.85 -7.20
CA TRP A 633 53.49 8.08 -8.43
C TRP A 633 53.88 6.61 -8.22
N ARG A 634 53.07 5.69 -8.73
CA ARG A 634 53.28 4.23 -8.56
C ARG A 634 53.05 3.48 -9.85
N LEU A 635 53.82 2.40 -10.06
CA LEU A 635 53.55 1.42 -11.11
C LEU A 635 52.22 0.71 -10.81
N LYS A 636 51.42 0.50 -11.87
CA LYS A 636 50.11 -0.12 -11.74
C LYS A 636 50.17 -1.55 -11.23
N THR A 637 51.06 -2.39 -11.81
CA THR A 637 51.10 -3.84 -11.56
C THR A 637 51.75 -4.17 -10.20
N SER A 638 52.89 -3.53 -9.90
CA SER A 638 53.66 -3.82 -8.68
C SER A 638 53.29 -2.92 -7.50
N GLY A 639 52.66 -1.77 -7.76
CA GLY A 639 52.44 -0.73 -6.73
C GLY A 639 53.72 -0.03 -6.28
N THR A 640 54.86 -0.30 -6.88
CA THR A 640 56.17 0.30 -6.53
C THR A 640 56.15 1.79 -6.80
N ALA A 641 56.63 2.59 -5.83
CA ALA A 641 56.69 4.02 -5.99
C ALA A 641 57.83 4.43 -6.96
N LEU A 642 57.54 5.37 -7.83
CA LEU A 642 58.54 6.03 -8.68
C LEU A 642 59.36 7.00 -7.82
N GLN A 643 60.62 7.23 -8.25
CA GLN A 643 61.57 8.10 -7.54
C GLN A 643 61.54 9.49 -8.13
N LYS A 644 61.24 10.49 -7.27
CA LYS A 644 61.36 11.92 -7.58
C LYS A 644 62.82 12.24 -7.98
N ASP A 645 63.03 13.13 -8.94
CA ASP A 645 64.28 13.57 -9.52
C ASP A 645 65.06 12.48 -10.27
N VAL A 646 64.45 11.28 -10.42
CA VAL A 646 64.95 10.16 -11.24
C VAL A 646 63.93 9.81 -12.34
N ASP A 647 62.72 9.44 -11.96
CA ASP A 647 61.68 9.02 -12.90
C ASP A 647 60.81 10.21 -13.32
N TYR A 648 60.68 11.23 -12.47
CA TYR A 648 59.97 12.47 -12.74
C TYR A 648 60.51 13.62 -11.89
N THR A 649 60.32 14.83 -12.36
CA THR A 649 60.50 16.09 -11.58
C THR A 649 59.18 16.58 -11.06
N GLU A 650 59.17 17.25 -9.90
CA GLU A 650 57.96 17.81 -9.33
C GLU A 650 58.25 19.17 -8.68
N LYS A 651 57.39 20.14 -8.97
CA LYS A 651 57.38 21.43 -8.30
C LYS A 651 55.92 21.87 -8.11
N ASP A 652 55.53 22.06 -6.85
CA ASP A 652 54.23 22.61 -6.45
C ASP A 652 53.02 21.86 -7.09
N GLY A 653 53.08 20.53 -7.19
CA GLY A 653 52.03 19.67 -7.76
C GLY A 653 52.08 19.59 -9.30
N VAL A 654 53.10 20.15 -9.92
CA VAL A 654 53.34 20.06 -11.37
C VAL A 654 54.46 19.04 -11.64
N PHE A 655 54.17 18.06 -12.47
CA PHE A 655 55.05 16.90 -12.72
C PHE A 655 55.49 16.85 -14.19
N THR A 656 56.76 16.49 -14.40
CA THR A 656 57.30 16.18 -15.73
C THR A 656 58.06 14.87 -15.65
N PHE A 657 57.61 13.86 -16.42
CA PHE A 657 58.31 12.58 -16.50
C PHE A 657 59.60 12.69 -17.30
N THR A 658 60.67 12.12 -16.75
CA THR A 658 61.96 12.06 -17.43
C THR A 658 61.90 11.05 -18.59
N GLY A 659 62.56 11.32 -19.71
CA GLY A 659 62.38 10.68 -21.00
C GLY A 659 62.66 9.15 -21.12
N THR A 660 62.38 8.36 -20.13
CA THR A 660 62.43 6.90 -20.16
C THR A 660 61.04 6.28 -20.27
N GLU A 661 60.85 5.35 -21.22
CA GLU A 661 59.62 4.58 -21.32
C GLU A 661 59.47 3.70 -20.10
N LEU A 662 58.29 3.74 -19.49
CA LEU A 662 57.97 2.87 -18.36
C LEU A 662 57.20 1.64 -18.89
N ALA A 663 57.68 0.43 -18.57
CA ALA A 663 57.11 -0.81 -19.04
C ALA A 663 55.69 -1.09 -18.47
N ASP A 664 55.23 -0.28 -17.52
CA ASP A 664 53.91 -0.40 -16.88
C ASP A 664 53.27 0.98 -16.81
N SER A 665 51.95 1.00 -16.83
CA SER A 665 51.18 2.24 -16.56
C SER A 665 51.42 2.70 -15.14
N VAL A 666 51.31 4.00 -14.92
CA VAL A 666 51.44 4.64 -13.60
C VAL A 666 50.19 5.31 -13.14
N TYR A 667 50.05 5.50 -11.86
CA TYR A 667 49.01 6.32 -11.22
C TYR A 667 49.61 7.14 -10.08
N CYS A 668 49.05 8.30 -9.83
CA CYS A 668 49.43 9.13 -8.70
C CYS A 668 48.47 8.91 -7.50
N VAL A 669 49.03 8.62 -6.34
CA VAL A 669 48.31 8.64 -5.05
C VAL A 669 48.45 10.04 -4.48
N MET A 670 47.33 10.66 -4.11
CA MET A 670 47.26 11.96 -3.46
C MET A 670 46.81 11.79 -2.02
N ALA A 671 47.63 12.22 -1.06
CA ALA A 671 47.34 12.12 0.36
C ALA A 671 47.48 13.46 1.05
N THR A 672 46.53 13.84 1.88
CA THR A 672 46.52 15.10 2.61
C THR A 672 45.90 14.94 3.99
N ALA A 673 46.40 15.67 4.97
CA ALA A 673 45.79 15.74 6.30
C ALA A 673 44.45 16.49 6.28
N ALA A 674 44.14 17.24 5.22
CA ALA A 674 42.81 17.82 5.02
C ALA A 674 41.72 16.75 4.93
N TYR A 675 42.02 15.56 4.32
CA TYR A 675 41.09 14.46 4.13
C TYR A 675 41.71 13.11 4.53
N PRO A 676 41.91 12.86 5.84
CA PRO A 676 42.66 11.69 6.32
C PRO A 676 41.99 10.33 6.11
N LYS A 677 40.71 10.29 5.68
CA LYS A 677 40.02 9.00 5.36
C LYS A 677 40.43 8.42 4.00
N PHE A 678 41.19 9.14 3.17
CA PHE A 678 41.77 8.60 1.95
C PHE A 678 42.96 7.66 2.27
N THR A 679 42.69 6.56 2.93
CA THR A 679 43.70 5.58 3.38
C THR A 679 43.31 4.16 3.01
N GLY A 680 44.31 3.29 2.88
CA GLY A 680 44.14 1.90 2.44
C GLY A 680 43.79 1.79 0.94
N THR A 681 43.76 0.57 0.42
CA THR A 681 43.56 0.34 -1.03
C THR A 681 42.17 0.69 -1.53
N ALA A 682 41.15 0.56 -0.68
CA ALA A 682 39.74 0.81 -1.04
C ALA A 682 39.38 2.30 -1.06
N ASN A 683 39.97 3.11 -0.17
CA ASN A 683 39.63 4.52 0.01
C ASN A 683 40.69 5.48 -0.53
N MET A 684 41.76 4.96 -1.13
CA MET A 684 42.87 5.76 -1.67
C MET A 684 42.37 6.72 -2.76
N PHE A 685 42.64 8.02 -2.62
CA PHE A 685 42.41 8.97 -3.70
C PHE A 685 43.60 8.92 -4.68
N LYS A 686 43.31 8.68 -5.94
CA LYS A 686 44.33 8.48 -6.98
C LYS A 686 43.86 8.94 -8.34
N THR A 687 44.84 9.10 -9.26
CA THR A 687 44.53 9.33 -10.68
C THR A 687 44.09 8.04 -11.38
N THR A 688 43.52 8.18 -12.58
CA THR A 688 43.42 7.05 -13.54
C THR A 688 44.84 6.57 -13.90
N ASN A 689 44.93 5.36 -14.43
CA ASN A 689 46.21 4.84 -14.91
C ASN A 689 46.63 5.55 -16.22
N VAL A 690 47.91 5.92 -16.32
CA VAL A 690 48.50 6.63 -17.45
C VAL A 690 49.68 5.82 -17.98
N HIS A 691 49.78 5.75 -19.29
CA HIS A 691 50.97 5.15 -19.96
C HIS A 691 51.93 6.31 -20.32
N ILE A 692 53.17 6.19 -19.94
CA ILE A 692 54.21 7.17 -20.25
C ILE A 692 54.91 6.71 -21.53
N THR A 693 54.73 7.51 -22.61
CA THR A 693 55.31 7.22 -23.94
C THR A 693 56.54 8.10 -24.18
N VAL A 694 57.43 7.66 -25.01
CA VAL A 694 58.62 8.48 -25.44
C VAL A 694 58.25 9.32 -26.65
N PRO A 695 58.75 10.58 -26.79
CA PRO A 695 58.54 11.39 -27.98
C PRO A 695 59.02 10.68 -29.26
N ALA A 696 58.19 10.72 -30.33
CA ALA A 696 58.59 10.17 -31.63
C ALA A 696 59.88 10.83 -32.16
N GLY A 697 60.95 10.07 -32.40
CA GLY A 697 62.22 10.56 -32.97
C GLY A 697 63.40 10.48 -32.00
N VAL A 698 63.26 9.96 -30.82
CA VAL A 698 64.37 9.62 -29.90
C VAL A 698 64.90 8.25 -30.32
N ASP A 699 66.21 8.13 -30.61
CA ASP A 699 66.85 6.90 -31.07
C ASP A 699 66.67 5.83 -29.98
N GLU A 700 66.15 4.64 -30.35
CA GLU A 700 65.87 3.51 -29.43
C GLU A 700 67.12 3.05 -28.67
N ASN A 701 68.31 3.40 -29.16
CA ASN A 701 69.60 3.09 -28.52
C ASN A 701 69.93 3.99 -27.30
N THR A 702 69.19 5.05 -27.05
CA THR A 702 69.38 5.91 -25.86
C THR A 702 68.34 5.68 -24.75
N VAL A 703 67.37 4.84 -25.01
CA VAL A 703 66.29 4.54 -24.03
C VAL A 703 66.70 3.26 -23.26
N SER A 704 67.30 3.43 -22.10
CA SER A 704 67.51 2.27 -21.19
C SER A 704 66.16 1.94 -20.55
N SER A 705 65.51 0.84 -21.00
CA SER A 705 64.40 0.24 -20.34
C SER A 705 64.78 -0.17 -18.91
N ARG A 706 64.40 0.58 -17.92
CA ARG A 706 64.64 0.25 -16.51
C ARG A 706 63.59 -0.78 -16.04
N ILE A 707 63.95 -2.04 -16.06
CA ILE A 707 63.17 -3.07 -15.40
C ILE A 707 63.35 -2.83 -13.89
N ILE A 708 62.33 -2.26 -13.22
CA ILE A 708 62.30 -2.21 -11.74
C ILE A 708 61.97 -3.63 -11.29
N THR A 709 62.99 -4.43 -11.01
CA THR A 709 62.80 -5.75 -10.41
C THR A 709 62.41 -5.59 -8.95
N THR A 710 61.31 -6.26 -8.57
CA THR A 710 60.87 -6.41 -7.17
C THR A 710 61.97 -7.16 -6.39
N GLY A 711 62.61 -6.47 -5.44
CA GLY A 711 63.44 -7.06 -4.39
C GLY A 711 62.61 -7.23 -3.12
#